data_458a083a5329c9782c11a807ec6ecc9c
#
_entry.id   458a083a5329c9782c11a807ec6ecc9c
#
_cell.length_a   1.000
_cell.length_b   1.000
_cell.length_c   1.000
_cell.angle_alpha   90.00
_cell.angle_beta   90.00
_cell.angle_gamma   90.00
#
_symmetry.space_group_name_H-M   'P 1'
#
loop_
_entity.id
_entity.type
_entity.pdbx_description
1 polymer ?
#
loop_
_entity_poly.entity_id
_entity_poly.type
_entity_poly.pdbx_seq_one_letter_code
_entity_poly.pdbx_strand_id
1 'polypeptide(L)'
;VLILSADVGEGHAAAARALAHQIEDSGQQAEVSVIDGLAAMGRLLQPVVEDGYRVQLRFMPWTYTLVYGMLEHVPPIRFLARRLLCLFGSRPLARTIAEHDPDVVVSTYPAVTVVLARLRRTHAIRCPAVATITDLTGLFFWAQPGIDMHLVMYGESMSPVERIAGAGSAQLVSPLISAEFTEPRCPVQARHALGLPEEGRMVVVSGGGWGVGDVTGAVRELMNVSEVSAIVCLAGRNEVLCEQLHREFAGQERVHVYGFTDEMPRLLAAADVLVHSTGGVTCLEAKAAGTPVVSYGLPVGHARLNTRAMADLGLLRLANDTGELREHVCASFAEAAPALHIETEAGAPARTSTDAGEGRRPIDASALAGSPVGAGTQGTAAPDAPEPNAADLVLDVPRRVIPIPLWRLRLVAFVTPLVLFLGMGMWTMSTDEVTVLAAKILHVHPLARVQTDQPDVGMIVRVPARDETLVAAELAGRDIHVSLADEGGVPKSATIARVRALGDELLPAIPDSGPLLRWVKARGTLRAQARALGLRHRFYFLQPRGGLTVGQLVLARTTGAKPVSGALRLSATGALPQRPARAGEVLVVTLDGSSASVAGLERIVSSLGVDGLGAEPLAWLIGSPPINASSSGERTSSAAPVTSRAIESPSGTPPSGVSEKR
;
A
#
# COMPACT_ATOMS: atom_id res chain seq x y z
N VAL A 1 2.47 -37.34 -0.85
CA VAL A 1 2.88 -35.98 -0.39
C VAL A 1 1.71 -35.03 -0.48
N LEU A 2 1.43 -34.27 0.57
CA LEU A 2 0.39 -33.24 0.57
C LEU A 2 1.05 -31.85 0.63
N ILE A 3 0.85 -31.02 -0.40
CA ILE A 3 1.38 -29.66 -0.47
C ILE A 3 0.24 -28.67 -0.17
N LEU A 4 0.42 -27.88 0.88
CA LEU A 4 -0.51 -26.85 1.36
C LEU A 4 -0.04 -25.48 0.90
N SER A 5 -0.70 -24.94 -0.11
CA SER A 5 -0.42 -23.62 -0.68
C SER A 5 -1.45 -22.56 -0.21
N ALA A 6 -1.46 -21.40 -0.80
CA ALA A 6 -2.52 -20.40 -0.66
C ALA A 6 -2.60 -19.53 -1.91
N ASP A 7 -3.80 -19.13 -2.28
CA ASP A 7 -4.04 -18.19 -3.40
C ASP A 7 -3.89 -16.73 -2.94
N VAL A 8 -2.72 -16.42 -2.37
CA VAL A 8 -2.36 -15.09 -1.88
C VAL A 8 -1.16 -14.59 -2.68
N GLY A 9 -1.45 -13.96 -3.84
CA GLY A 9 -0.42 -13.64 -4.83
C GLY A 9 0.18 -14.91 -5.44
N GLU A 10 0.41 -14.97 -6.70
CA GLU A 10 0.77 -16.20 -7.44
C GLU A 10 2.04 -16.93 -6.95
N GLY A 11 2.98 -16.24 -6.27
CA GLY A 11 4.29 -16.78 -5.91
C GLY A 11 4.25 -18.07 -5.06
N HIS A 12 3.33 -18.15 -4.07
CA HIS A 12 3.21 -19.35 -3.22
C HIS A 12 2.65 -20.55 -3.99
N ALA A 13 1.69 -20.28 -4.88
CA ALA A 13 1.11 -21.30 -5.74
C ALA A 13 2.11 -21.79 -6.79
N ALA A 14 2.90 -20.89 -7.37
CA ALA A 14 3.97 -21.21 -8.32
C ALA A 14 5.03 -22.12 -7.67
N ALA A 15 5.52 -21.78 -6.48
CA ALA A 15 6.47 -22.61 -5.73
C ALA A 15 5.89 -23.99 -5.37
N ALA A 16 4.59 -24.07 -5.04
CA ALA A 16 3.93 -25.34 -4.77
C ALA A 16 3.85 -26.22 -6.02
N ARG A 17 3.48 -25.64 -7.17
CA ARG A 17 3.45 -26.37 -8.46
C ARG A 17 4.86 -26.83 -8.89
N ALA A 18 5.86 -25.94 -8.77
CA ALA A 18 7.23 -26.28 -9.09
C ALA A 18 7.74 -27.45 -8.24
N LEU A 19 7.48 -27.45 -6.94
CA LEU A 19 7.84 -28.57 -6.07
C LEU A 19 7.08 -29.85 -6.43
N ALA A 20 5.79 -29.77 -6.75
CA ALA A 20 5.01 -30.92 -7.18
C ALA A 20 5.61 -31.57 -8.44
N HIS A 21 5.91 -30.77 -9.47
CA HIS A 21 6.57 -31.27 -10.69
C HIS A 21 7.95 -31.87 -10.41
N GLN A 22 8.77 -31.22 -9.55
CA GLN A 22 10.07 -31.79 -9.18
C GLN A 22 9.95 -33.15 -8.49
N ILE A 23 8.91 -33.35 -7.67
CA ILE A 23 8.65 -34.65 -7.01
C ILE A 23 8.19 -35.68 -8.05
N GLU A 24 7.30 -35.31 -8.96
CA GLU A 24 6.81 -36.18 -10.04
C GLU A 24 7.96 -36.60 -10.96
N ASP A 25 8.85 -35.66 -11.33
CA ASP A 25 10.00 -35.88 -12.19
C ASP A 25 11.16 -36.63 -11.52
N SER A 26 11.17 -36.75 -10.19
CA SER A 26 12.25 -37.43 -9.45
C SER A 26 12.33 -38.92 -9.70
N GLY A 27 11.35 -39.49 -10.42
CA GLY A 27 11.28 -40.93 -10.72
C GLY A 27 10.90 -41.79 -9.50
N GLN A 28 10.67 -41.19 -8.35
CA GLN A 28 10.14 -41.88 -7.16
C GLN A 28 8.62 -42.04 -7.30
N GLN A 29 8.09 -43.20 -6.92
CA GLN A 29 6.62 -43.43 -6.93
C GLN A 29 5.95 -42.65 -5.79
N ALA A 30 5.77 -41.34 -5.97
CA ALA A 30 5.12 -40.48 -4.99
C ALA A 30 3.85 -39.85 -5.59
N GLU A 31 2.72 -40.06 -4.94
CA GLU A 31 1.49 -39.36 -5.26
C GLU A 31 1.52 -37.96 -4.62
N VAL A 32 1.34 -36.90 -5.42
CA VAL A 32 1.38 -35.52 -4.98
C VAL A 32 0.01 -34.89 -5.07
N SER A 33 -0.43 -34.28 -3.98
CA SER A 33 -1.69 -33.53 -3.92
C SER A 33 -1.40 -32.09 -3.51
N VAL A 34 -1.78 -31.12 -4.33
CA VAL A 34 -1.64 -29.67 -4.03
C VAL A 34 -3.02 -29.12 -3.73
N ILE A 35 -3.19 -28.55 -2.54
CA ILE A 35 -4.47 -27.96 -2.12
C ILE A 35 -4.27 -26.56 -1.52
N ASP A 36 -5.33 -25.78 -1.47
CA ASP A 36 -5.35 -24.51 -0.75
C ASP A 36 -5.36 -24.75 0.77
N GLY A 37 -4.19 -24.58 1.39
CA GLY A 37 -4.00 -24.74 2.83
C GLY A 37 -4.71 -23.68 3.66
N LEU A 38 -4.92 -22.47 3.10
CA LEU A 38 -5.66 -21.41 3.79
C LEU A 38 -7.17 -21.74 3.81
N ALA A 39 -7.72 -22.23 2.72
CA ALA A 39 -9.09 -22.73 2.65
C ALA A 39 -9.27 -23.96 3.59
N ALA A 40 -8.27 -24.86 3.64
CA ALA A 40 -8.24 -26.01 4.55
C ALA A 40 -8.20 -25.60 6.03
N MET A 41 -7.74 -24.39 6.38
CA MET A 41 -7.83 -23.84 7.73
C MET A 41 -9.22 -23.36 8.12
N GLY A 42 -10.19 -23.41 7.20
CA GLY A 42 -11.61 -23.18 7.47
C GLY A 42 -12.14 -21.84 6.99
N ARG A 43 -13.46 -21.78 6.80
CA ARG A 43 -14.20 -20.68 6.17
C ARG A 43 -14.05 -19.31 6.83
N LEU A 44 -13.57 -19.25 8.08
CA LEU A 44 -13.39 -17.98 8.79
C LEU A 44 -12.04 -17.32 8.50
N LEU A 45 -10.98 -18.10 8.30
CA LEU A 45 -9.64 -17.57 8.14
C LEU A 45 -9.35 -17.13 6.69
N GLN A 46 -9.86 -17.85 5.71
CA GLN A 46 -9.65 -17.54 4.30
C GLN A 46 -10.10 -16.11 3.95
N PRO A 47 -11.36 -15.68 4.19
CA PRO A 47 -11.77 -14.32 3.85
C PRO A 47 -11.03 -13.26 4.68
N VAL A 48 -10.72 -13.52 5.94
CA VAL A 48 -10.00 -12.56 6.79
C VAL A 48 -8.57 -12.31 6.30
N VAL A 49 -7.88 -13.37 5.88
CA VAL A 49 -6.51 -13.27 5.41
C VAL A 49 -6.46 -12.82 3.96
N GLU A 50 -7.20 -13.44 3.07
CA GLU A 50 -7.16 -13.20 1.63
C GLU A 50 -7.89 -11.92 1.24
N ASP A 51 -9.18 -11.82 1.57
CA ASP A 51 -9.99 -10.62 1.23
C ASP A 51 -9.55 -9.43 2.05
N GLY A 52 -9.21 -9.63 3.33
CA GLY A 52 -8.66 -8.59 4.20
C GLY A 52 -7.36 -8.00 3.64
N TYR A 53 -6.45 -8.84 3.16
CA TYR A 53 -5.21 -8.42 2.53
C TYR A 53 -5.47 -7.68 1.19
N ARG A 54 -6.36 -8.21 0.36
CA ARG A 54 -6.76 -7.59 -0.93
C ARG A 54 -7.38 -6.22 -0.73
N VAL A 55 -8.28 -6.09 0.25
CA VAL A 55 -8.91 -4.81 0.64
C VAL A 55 -7.88 -3.82 1.18
N GLN A 56 -6.96 -4.27 2.06
CA GLN A 56 -5.91 -3.41 2.58
C GLN A 56 -4.99 -2.88 1.47
N LEU A 57 -4.53 -3.73 0.57
CA LEU A 57 -3.67 -3.30 -0.53
C LEU A 57 -4.35 -2.31 -1.47
N ARG A 58 -5.65 -2.49 -1.72
CA ARG A 58 -6.42 -1.66 -2.66
C ARG A 58 -6.84 -0.32 -2.07
N PHE A 59 -7.27 -0.28 -0.80
CA PHE A 59 -7.90 0.90 -0.21
C PHE A 59 -7.08 1.56 0.91
N MET A 60 -6.21 0.80 1.59
CA MET A 60 -5.47 1.29 2.77
C MET A 60 -4.05 0.68 2.86
N PRO A 61 -3.20 0.81 1.83
CA PRO A 61 -1.90 0.13 1.79
C PRO A 61 -0.99 0.45 2.98
N TRP A 62 -1.09 1.64 3.56
CA TRP A 62 -0.32 2.03 4.75
C TRP A 62 -0.70 1.24 6.02
N THR A 63 -1.98 0.80 6.14
CA THR A 63 -2.40 -0.02 7.30
C THR A 63 -1.71 -1.37 7.28
N TYR A 64 -1.46 -1.91 6.09
CA TYR A 64 -0.72 -3.14 5.94
C TYR A 64 0.73 -2.99 6.43
N THR A 65 1.41 -1.90 6.06
CA THR A 65 2.76 -1.60 6.57
C THR A 65 2.79 -1.51 8.09
N LEU A 66 1.78 -0.87 8.69
CA LEU A 66 1.67 -0.71 10.13
C LEU A 66 1.41 -2.05 10.82
N VAL A 67 0.43 -2.82 10.34
CA VAL A 67 0.09 -4.15 10.89
C VAL A 67 1.29 -5.08 10.78
N TYR A 68 1.93 -5.11 9.61
CA TYR A 68 3.11 -5.93 9.42
C TYR A 68 4.27 -5.51 10.33
N GLY A 69 4.56 -4.21 10.44
CA GLY A 69 5.57 -3.70 11.36
C GLY A 69 5.28 -4.04 12.83
N MET A 70 4.00 -4.01 13.24
CA MET A 70 3.62 -4.48 14.58
C MET A 70 3.83 -5.98 14.76
N LEU A 71 3.50 -6.80 13.76
CA LEU A 71 3.75 -8.24 13.80
C LEU A 71 5.26 -8.55 13.85
N GLU A 72 6.08 -7.75 13.19
CA GLU A 72 7.53 -7.92 13.14
C GLU A 72 8.22 -7.47 14.43
N HIS A 73 7.87 -6.28 14.94
CA HIS A 73 8.62 -5.64 16.04
C HIS A 73 7.97 -5.79 17.42
N VAL A 74 6.67 -6.19 17.50
CA VAL A 74 5.93 -6.31 18.76
C VAL A 74 5.61 -7.77 19.09
N PRO A 75 6.47 -8.47 19.85
CA PRO A 75 6.30 -9.91 20.14
C PRO A 75 4.93 -10.31 20.70
N PRO A 76 4.26 -9.52 21.58
CA PRO A 76 2.92 -9.86 22.06
C PRO A 76 1.85 -9.91 20.95
N ILE A 77 1.90 -8.97 20.00
CA ILE A 77 0.95 -8.93 18.87
C ILE A 77 1.15 -10.13 17.97
N ARG A 78 2.40 -10.44 17.64
CA ARG A 78 2.78 -11.63 16.88
C ARG A 78 2.34 -12.93 17.58
N PHE A 79 2.51 -13.01 18.89
CA PHE A 79 2.05 -14.16 19.67
C PHE A 79 0.52 -14.32 19.58
N LEU A 80 -0.23 -13.23 19.73
CA LEU A 80 -1.69 -13.25 19.63
C LEU A 80 -2.16 -13.67 18.23
N ALA A 81 -1.56 -13.10 17.17
CA ALA A 81 -1.88 -13.46 15.79
C ALA A 81 -1.66 -14.96 15.54
N ARG A 82 -0.51 -15.51 15.95
CA ARG A 82 -0.24 -16.96 15.85
C ARG A 82 -1.24 -17.79 16.64
N ARG A 83 -1.64 -17.31 17.83
CA ARG A 83 -2.61 -18.03 18.65
C ARG A 83 -4.00 -18.05 18.02
N LEU A 84 -4.43 -16.95 17.43
CA LEU A 84 -5.71 -16.86 16.70
C LEU A 84 -5.69 -17.77 15.46
N LEU A 85 -4.64 -17.74 14.65
CA LEU A 85 -4.47 -18.65 13.53
C LEU A 85 -4.58 -20.11 13.97
N CYS A 86 -3.89 -20.48 15.05
CA CYS A 86 -3.95 -21.84 15.60
C CYS A 86 -5.30 -22.18 16.22
N LEU A 87 -5.98 -21.22 16.84
CA LEU A 87 -7.29 -21.46 17.46
C LEU A 87 -8.35 -21.83 16.43
N PHE A 88 -8.38 -21.08 15.33
CA PHE A 88 -9.38 -21.28 14.28
C PHE A 88 -8.95 -22.31 13.23
N GLY A 89 -7.65 -22.35 12.88
CA GLY A 89 -7.15 -23.18 11.79
C GLY A 89 -6.76 -24.62 12.17
N SER A 90 -6.43 -24.91 13.45
CA SER A 90 -5.85 -26.22 13.77
C SER A 90 -6.80 -27.41 13.55
N ARG A 91 -8.06 -27.29 13.94
CA ARG A 91 -9.03 -28.40 13.81
C ARG A 91 -9.41 -28.69 12.35
N PRO A 92 -9.77 -27.68 11.54
CA PRO A 92 -10.05 -27.92 10.12
C PRO A 92 -8.84 -28.50 9.39
N LEU A 93 -7.66 -27.89 9.53
CA LEU A 93 -6.45 -28.35 8.86
C LEU A 93 -6.05 -29.78 9.25
N ALA A 94 -6.14 -30.13 10.55
CA ALA A 94 -5.86 -31.48 11.01
C ALA A 94 -6.82 -32.52 10.38
N ARG A 95 -8.09 -32.14 10.19
CA ARG A 95 -9.08 -33.01 9.53
C ARG A 95 -8.71 -33.22 8.06
N THR A 96 -8.41 -32.14 7.33
CA THR A 96 -8.01 -32.23 5.93
C THR A 96 -6.74 -33.08 5.76
N ILE A 97 -5.73 -32.91 6.64
CA ILE A 97 -4.52 -33.77 6.60
C ILE A 97 -4.87 -35.22 6.88
N ALA A 98 -5.77 -35.51 7.85
CA ALA A 98 -6.20 -36.88 8.15
C ALA A 98 -7.00 -37.52 6.99
N GLU A 99 -7.79 -36.74 6.26
CA GLU A 99 -8.55 -37.18 5.09
C GLU A 99 -7.64 -37.59 3.91
N HIS A 100 -6.46 -36.94 3.77
CA HIS A 100 -5.49 -37.24 2.72
C HIS A 100 -4.46 -38.29 3.15
N ASP A 101 -4.33 -38.55 4.47
CA ASP A 101 -3.36 -39.48 5.07
C ASP A 101 -1.95 -39.44 4.44
N PRO A 102 -1.30 -38.27 4.36
CA PRO A 102 -0.03 -38.15 3.67
C PRO A 102 1.14 -38.67 4.50
N ASP A 103 2.17 -39.23 3.81
CA ASP A 103 3.45 -39.57 4.42
C ASP A 103 4.24 -38.33 4.83
N VAL A 104 4.12 -37.22 4.05
CA VAL A 104 4.75 -35.93 4.30
C VAL A 104 3.77 -34.81 3.96
N VAL A 105 3.76 -33.76 4.80
CA VAL A 105 3.00 -32.53 4.51
C VAL A 105 3.95 -31.34 4.33
N VAL A 106 3.79 -30.61 3.25
CA VAL A 106 4.60 -29.44 2.91
C VAL A 106 3.73 -28.18 2.95
N SER A 107 4.24 -27.08 3.51
CA SER A 107 3.58 -25.78 3.47
C SER A 107 4.41 -24.79 2.66
N THR A 108 3.80 -24.11 1.70
CA THR A 108 4.39 -23.00 0.93
C THR A 108 3.83 -21.65 1.35
N TYR A 109 3.06 -21.57 2.47
CA TYR A 109 2.45 -20.34 2.95
C TYR A 109 2.64 -20.13 4.46
N PRO A 110 3.09 -18.93 4.93
CA PRO A 110 3.53 -18.73 6.30
C PRO A 110 2.42 -18.93 7.35
N ALA A 111 1.17 -18.52 7.09
CA ALA A 111 0.08 -18.70 8.03
C ALA A 111 -0.26 -20.19 8.23
N VAL A 112 -0.20 -20.99 7.16
CA VAL A 112 -0.38 -22.44 7.20
C VAL A 112 0.77 -23.09 7.97
N THR A 113 2.02 -22.66 7.74
CA THR A 113 3.21 -23.13 8.46
C THR A 113 3.07 -22.95 9.98
N VAL A 114 2.54 -21.81 10.44
CA VAL A 114 2.30 -21.57 11.87
C VAL A 114 1.35 -22.62 12.47
N VAL A 115 0.26 -22.94 11.79
CA VAL A 115 -0.73 -23.92 12.25
C VAL A 115 -0.18 -25.33 12.16
N LEU A 116 0.49 -25.66 11.06
CA LEU A 116 1.12 -26.95 10.83
C LEU A 116 2.16 -27.27 11.93
N ALA A 117 3.02 -26.31 12.27
CA ALA A 117 4.00 -26.42 13.34
C ALA A 117 3.33 -26.69 14.71
N ARG A 118 2.16 -26.09 14.98
CA ARG A 118 1.39 -26.42 16.19
C ARG A 118 0.87 -27.85 16.16
N LEU A 119 0.26 -28.28 15.06
CA LEU A 119 -0.27 -29.63 14.90
C LEU A 119 0.83 -30.68 15.11
N ARG A 120 2.00 -30.45 14.56
CA ARG A 120 3.17 -31.31 14.71
C ARG A 120 3.66 -31.36 16.15
N ARG A 121 3.81 -30.22 16.83
CA ARG A 121 4.21 -30.16 18.26
C ARG A 121 3.22 -30.79 19.23
N THR A 122 1.95 -30.75 18.89
CA THR A 122 0.89 -31.36 19.75
C THR A 122 0.61 -32.81 19.38
N HIS A 123 1.38 -33.37 18.44
CA HIS A 123 1.18 -34.73 17.92
C HIS A 123 -0.20 -34.95 17.33
N ALA A 124 -0.89 -33.89 16.91
CA ALA A 124 -2.18 -33.98 16.22
C ALA A 124 -2.03 -34.51 14.78
N ILE A 125 -0.84 -34.42 14.21
CA ILE A 125 -0.45 -35.09 12.97
C ILE A 125 0.81 -35.95 13.23
N ARG A 126 0.90 -37.07 12.53
CA ARG A 126 2.01 -38.04 12.69
C ARG A 126 3.08 -37.89 11.58
N CYS A 127 2.68 -37.49 10.39
CA CYS A 127 3.59 -37.28 9.27
C CYS A 127 4.57 -36.13 9.55
N PRO A 128 5.78 -36.17 9.02
CA PRO A 128 6.70 -35.06 9.00
C PRO A 128 6.09 -33.82 8.34
N ALA A 129 6.53 -32.66 8.77
CA ALA A 129 6.06 -31.37 8.26
C ALA A 129 7.25 -30.56 7.72
N VAL A 130 7.15 -30.13 6.48
CA VAL A 130 8.15 -29.31 5.78
C VAL A 130 7.56 -27.92 5.53
N ALA A 131 8.37 -26.88 5.59
CA ALA A 131 8.00 -25.53 5.16
C ALA A 131 8.96 -25.04 4.09
N THR A 132 8.42 -24.54 2.99
CA THR A 132 9.19 -23.92 1.92
C THR A 132 9.15 -22.40 2.09
N ILE A 133 10.31 -21.78 2.26
CA ILE A 133 10.43 -20.34 2.51
C ILE A 133 10.82 -19.65 1.20
N THR A 134 9.90 -18.86 0.66
CA THR A 134 10.05 -18.12 -0.59
C THR A 134 10.56 -16.71 -0.42
N ASP A 135 10.60 -16.19 0.83
CA ASP A 135 10.92 -14.82 1.17
C ASP A 135 12.21 -14.70 1.97
N LEU A 136 12.96 -13.62 1.75
CA LEU A 136 14.13 -13.24 2.55
C LEU A 136 13.75 -12.59 3.89
N THR A 137 12.55 -12.01 3.96
CA THR A 137 12.07 -11.26 5.13
C THR A 137 10.82 -11.89 5.73
N GLY A 138 10.40 -11.40 6.91
CA GLY A 138 9.20 -11.95 7.55
C GLY A 138 9.35 -13.35 8.10
N LEU A 139 10.58 -13.82 8.30
CA LEU A 139 10.90 -15.18 8.73
C LEU A 139 10.24 -15.58 10.04
N PHE A 140 9.76 -14.64 10.83
CA PHE A 140 9.05 -14.90 12.08
C PHE A 140 7.72 -15.66 11.91
N PHE A 141 7.08 -15.63 10.74
CA PHE A 141 5.94 -16.49 10.42
C PHE A 141 6.35 -17.75 9.67
N TRP A 142 7.38 -17.68 8.85
CA TRP A 142 7.90 -18.80 8.07
C TRP A 142 8.60 -19.84 8.94
N ALA A 143 9.61 -19.40 9.69
CA ALA A 143 10.39 -20.29 10.54
C ALA A 143 9.63 -20.60 11.85
N GLN A 144 9.27 -21.86 12.05
CA GLN A 144 8.50 -22.28 13.19
C GLN A 144 9.14 -23.48 13.90
N PRO A 145 9.41 -23.37 15.22
CA PRO A 145 9.73 -24.55 16.00
C PRO A 145 8.57 -25.55 15.91
N GLY A 146 8.85 -26.75 15.43
CA GLY A 146 7.81 -27.78 15.22
C GLY A 146 7.63 -28.17 13.77
N ILE A 147 8.25 -27.49 12.85
CA ILE A 147 8.48 -27.95 11.50
C ILE A 147 9.73 -28.82 11.50
N ASP A 148 9.69 -29.97 10.83
CA ASP A 148 10.80 -30.92 10.80
C ASP A 148 11.93 -30.41 9.90
N MET A 149 11.62 -29.71 8.80
CA MET A 149 12.59 -29.14 7.86
C MET A 149 12.06 -27.85 7.22
N HIS A 150 12.90 -26.85 7.07
CA HIS A 150 12.63 -25.63 6.30
C HIS A 150 13.52 -25.61 5.06
N LEU A 151 12.90 -25.65 3.89
CA LEU A 151 13.58 -25.45 2.61
C LEU A 151 13.73 -23.96 2.36
N VAL A 152 14.93 -23.48 2.19
CA VAL A 152 15.24 -22.06 1.94
C VAL A 152 15.91 -21.92 0.58
N MET A 153 15.51 -20.90 -0.19
CA MET A 153 16.05 -20.62 -1.52
C MET A 153 17.21 -19.61 -1.50
N TYR A 154 17.60 -19.15 -0.30
CA TYR A 154 18.66 -18.15 -0.11
C TYR A 154 19.54 -18.56 1.05
N GLY A 155 20.86 -18.60 0.82
CA GLY A 155 21.84 -18.96 1.84
C GLY A 155 21.79 -18.04 3.07
N GLU A 156 21.47 -16.76 2.86
CA GLU A 156 21.31 -15.74 3.90
C GLU A 156 20.16 -16.04 4.87
N SER A 157 19.15 -16.81 4.42
CA SER A 157 18.04 -17.23 5.26
C SER A 157 18.35 -18.40 6.19
N MET A 158 19.39 -19.18 5.92
CA MET A 158 19.76 -20.39 6.70
C MET A 158 19.90 -20.08 8.20
N SER A 159 20.87 -19.26 8.56
CA SER A 159 21.16 -18.92 9.96
C SER A 159 19.99 -18.21 10.68
N PRO A 160 19.27 -17.24 10.08
CA PRO A 160 18.05 -16.68 10.68
C PRO A 160 16.94 -17.71 10.93
N VAL A 161 16.70 -18.62 10.01
CA VAL A 161 15.69 -19.69 10.17
C VAL A 161 16.08 -20.63 11.31
N GLU A 162 17.34 -21.06 11.38
CA GLU A 162 17.82 -21.94 12.45
C GLU A 162 17.78 -21.26 13.82
N ARG A 163 18.06 -19.97 13.92
CA ARG A 163 17.90 -19.23 15.19
C ARG A 163 16.48 -19.24 15.69
N ILE A 164 15.47 -19.27 14.81
CA ILE A 164 14.04 -19.27 15.16
C ILE A 164 13.53 -20.68 15.40
N ALA A 165 13.87 -21.63 14.53
CA ALA A 165 13.28 -22.96 14.47
C ALA A 165 14.14 -24.05 15.13
N GLY A 166 15.43 -23.77 15.32
CA GLY A 166 16.41 -24.68 15.92
C GLY A 166 17.53 -25.07 14.94
N ALA A 167 18.71 -25.32 15.44
CA ALA A 167 19.89 -25.69 14.66
C ALA A 167 19.60 -26.90 13.75
N GLY A 168 20.12 -26.87 12.52
CA GLY A 168 19.94 -27.91 11.49
C GLY A 168 18.50 -28.03 10.98
N SER A 169 17.60 -27.04 11.25
CA SER A 169 16.22 -27.08 10.75
C SER A 169 16.07 -26.49 9.36
N ALA A 170 17.09 -25.84 8.83
CA ALA A 170 17.10 -25.26 7.48
C ALA A 170 17.92 -26.11 6.53
N GLN A 171 17.49 -26.17 5.27
CA GLN A 171 18.21 -26.78 4.17
C GLN A 171 18.14 -25.82 2.97
N LEU A 172 19.30 -25.51 2.37
CA LEU A 172 19.36 -24.71 1.16
C LEU A 172 18.96 -25.59 -0.04
N VAL A 173 18.11 -25.06 -0.88
CA VAL A 173 17.65 -25.74 -2.10
C VAL A 173 17.68 -24.77 -3.27
N SER A 174 17.80 -25.31 -4.48
CA SER A 174 17.60 -24.52 -5.70
C SER A 174 16.24 -23.85 -5.72
N PRO A 175 16.10 -22.66 -6.37
CA PRO A 175 14.84 -21.95 -6.45
C PRO A 175 13.71 -22.83 -6.98
N LEU A 176 12.57 -22.83 -6.26
CA LEU A 176 11.38 -23.56 -6.68
C LEU A 176 10.62 -22.77 -7.74
N ILE A 177 11.08 -22.92 -8.96
CA ILE A 177 10.51 -22.35 -10.19
C ILE A 177 10.26 -23.47 -11.19
N SER A 178 9.35 -23.25 -12.15
CA SER A 178 9.12 -24.22 -13.21
C SER A 178 10.37 -24.40 -14.07
N ALA A 179 10.65 -25.63 -14.48
CA ALA A 179 11.75 -25.95 -15.38
C ALA A 179 11.68 -25.16 -16.70
N GLU A 180 10.49 -24.78 -17.13
CA GLU A 180 10.27 -23.98 -18.33
C GLU A 180 11.03 -22.62 -18.34
N PHE A 181 11.34 -22.05 -17.16
CA PHE A 181 12.10 -20.80 -17.06
C PHE A 181 13.61 -21.03 -17.24
N THR A 182 14.09 -22.24 -17.08
CA THR A 182 15.51 -22.61 -17.25
C THR A 182 15.82 -23.17 -18.63
N GLU A 183 14.79 -23.46 -19.43
CA GLU A 183 14.98 -23.93 -20.81
C GLU A 183 15.59 -22.84 -21.68
N PRO A 184 16.68 -23.14 -22.42
CA PRO A 184 17.25 -22.19 -23.37
C PRO A 184 16.24 -21.83 -24.46
N ARG A 185 15.85 -20.57 -24.56
CA ARG A 185 14.91 -20.07 -25.58
C ARG A 185 15.55 -18.92 -26.34
N CYS A 186 15.42 -18.96 -27.66
CA CYS A 186 15.85 -17.85 -28.51
C CYS A 186 14.87 -16.68 -28.36
N PRO A 187 15.32 -15.46 -27.95
CA PRO A 187 14.45 -14.31 -27.77
C PRO A 187 13.63 -13.95 -29.02
N VAL A 188 14.25 -14.03 -30.21
CA VAL A 188 13.58 -13.75 -31.50
C VAL A 188 12.44 -14.74 -31.76
N GLN A 189 12.70 -16.04 -31.53
CA GLN A 189 11.67 -17.06 -31.70
C GLN A 189 10.54 -16.90 -30.69
N ALA A 190 10.86 -16.52 -29.45
CA ALA A 190 9.87 -16.25 -28.43
C ALA A 190 8.99 -15.05 -28.80
N ARG A 191 9.58 -13.96 -29.31
CA ARG A 191 8.86 -12.79 -29.84
C ARG A 191 7.96 -13.14 -31.00
N HIS A 192 8.49 -13.87 -31.98
CA HIS A 192 7.73 -14.35 -33.14
C HIS A 192 6.49 -15.18 -32.69
N ALA A 193 6.68 -16.12 -31.76
CA ALA A 193 5.59 -16.97 -31.25
C ALA A 193 4.52 -16.17 -30.50
N LEU A 194 4.89 -15.02 -29.92
CA LEU A 194 3.98 -14.12 -29.22
C LEU A 194 3.36 -13.04 -30.14
N GLY A 195 3.75 -13.00 -31.42
CA GLY A 195 3.31 -11.96 -32.36
C GLY A 195 3.83 -10.56 -32.00
N LEU A 196 5.01 -10.49 -31.37
CA LEU A 196 5.65 -9.25 -30.93
C LEU A 196 6.81 -8.88 -31.88
N PRO A 197 7.21 -7.59 -31.92
CA PRO A 197 8.33 -7.14 -32.75
C PRO A 197 9.62 -7.91 -32.46
N GLU A 198 10.24 -8.42 -33.52
CA GLU A 198 11.48 -9.19 -33.40
C GLU A 198 12.69 -8.29 -33.12
N GLU A 199 12.65 -7.05 -33.63
CA GLU A 199 13.69 -6.06 -33.48
C GLU A 199 13.41 -5.04 -32.38
N GLY A 200 14.47 -4.38 -31.89
CA GLY A 200 14.42 -3.36 -30.85
C GLY A 200 14.34 -3.96 -29.43
N ARG A 201 14.19 -3.08 -28.43
CA ARG A 201 14.16 -3.49 -27.02
C ARG A 201 12.73 -3.77 -26.57
N MET A 202 12.55 -4.88 -25.88
CA MET A 202 11.26 -5.30 -25.31
C MET A 202 11.31 -5.28 -23.80
N VAL A 203 10.34 -4.62 -23.18
CA VAL A 203 10.17 -4.56 -21.71
C VAL A 203 8.86 -5.22 -21.32
N VAL A 204 8.93 -6.15 -20.38
CA VAL A 204 7.74 -6.69 -19.70
C VAL A 204 7.50 -5.91 -18.42
N VAL A 205 6.29 -5.36 -18.23
CA VAL A 205 5.86 -4.66 -17.03
C VAL A 205 4.81 -5.49 -16.32
N SER A 206 5.07 -5.94 -15.09
CA SER A 206 4.18 -6.84 -14.36
C SER A 206 3.87 -6.35 -12.95
N GLY A 207 2.59 -6.33 -12.60
CA GLY A 207 2.09 -6.14 -11.24
C GLY A 207 1.92 -7.45 -10.45
N GLY A 208 2.47 -8.57 -10.96
CA GLY A 208 2.22 -9.90 -10.41
C GLY A 208 0.79 -10.40 -10.62
N GLY A 209 0.46 -11.55 -10.03
CA GLY A 209 -0.85 -12.19 -10.23
C GLY A 209 -2.05 -11.32 -9.83
N TRP A 210 -1.86 -10.35 -8.96
CA TRP A 210 -2.92 -9.43 -8.51
C TRP A 210 -2.84 -8.02 -9.10
N GLY A 211 -1.89 -7.75 -9.99
CA GLY A 211 -1.73 -6.47 -10.65
C GLY A 211 -1.50 -5.31 -9.65
N VAL A 212 -0.57 -5.50 -8.71
CA VAL A 212 -0.26 -4.53 -7.66
C VAL A 212 0.89 -3.63 -8.10
N GLY A 213 0.87 -2.37 -7.65
CA GLY A 213 1.91 -1.39 -7.95
C GLY A 213 1.53 -0.39 -9.04
N ASP A 214 2.45 0.50 -9.39
CA ASP A 214 2.23 1.53 -10.41
C ASP A 214 2.61 1.04 -11.82
N VAL A 215 1.88 0.02 -12.32
CA VAL A 215 2.06 -0.52 -13.68
C VAL A 215 1.84 0.58 -14.73
N THR A 216 0.80 1.38 -14.56
CA THR A 216 0.44 2.44 -15.50
C THR A 216 1.52 3.51 -15.59
N GLY A 217 2.06 3.96 -14.46
CA GLY A 217 3.16 4.93 -14.41
C GLY A 217 4.44 4.38 -15.05
N ALA A 218 4.75 3.10 -14.81
CA ALA A 218 5.87 2.45 -15.47
C ALA A 218 5.75 2.45 -16.99
N VAL A 219 4.58 2.08 -17.52
CA VAL A 219 4.33 2.08 -18.98
C VAL A 219 4.47 3.48 -19.57
N ARG A 220 3.88 4.51 -18.91
CA ARG A 220 4.01 5.90 -19.39
C ARG A 220 5.48 6.34 -19.48
N GLU A 221 6.26 6.00 -18.48
CA GLU A 221 7.69 6.36 -18.47
C GLU A 221 8.45 5.64 -19.58
N LEU A 222 8.21 4.34 -19.74
CA LEU A 222 8.88 3.52 -20.75
C LEU A 222 8.51 3.90 -22.19
N MET A 223 7.33 4.46 -22.42
CA MET A 223 6.96 5.01 -23.73
C MET A 223 7.84 6.18 -24.15
N ASN A 224 8.46 6.87 -23.20
CA ASN A 224 9.41 7.97 -23.47
C ASN A 224 10.83 7.47 -23.79
N VAL A 225 11.09 6.16 -23.68
CA VAL A 225 12.38 5.55 -24.05
C VAL A 225 12.34 5.14 -25.51
N SER A 226 13.15 5.81 -26.32
CA SER A 226 13.15 5.61 -27.80
C SER A 226 13.60 4.22 -28.24
N GLU A 227 14.46 3.57 -27.46
CA GLU A 227 14.99 2.24 -27.72
C GLU A 227 13.96 1.12 -27.51
N VAL A 228 12.88 1.40 -26.75
CA VAL A 228 11.83 0.41 -26.46
C VAL A 228 10.88 0.30 -27.65
N SER A 229 10.90 -0.83 -28.33
CA SER A 229 10.03 -1.15 -29.46
C SER A 229 8.70 -1.81 -29.02
N ALA A 230 8.72 -2.55 -27.90
CA ALA A 230 7.53 -3.19 -27.35
C ALA A 230 7.50 -3.13 -25.82
N ILE A 231 6.33 -2.83 -25.27
CA ILE A 231 6.03 -2.85 -23.84
C ILE A 231 4.89 -3.84 -23.63
N VAL A 232 5.16 -4.94 -22.95
CA VAL A 232 4.12 -5.92 -22.58
C VAL A 232 3.67 -5.66 -21.15
N CYS A 233 2.40 -5.33 -20.97
CA CYS A 233 1.81 -5.00 -19.67
C CYS A 233 1.01 -6.19 -19.15
N LEU A 234 1.36 -6.69 -17.97
CA LEU A 234 0.67 -7.79 -17.32
C LEU A 234 -0.15 -7.29 -16.13
N ALA A 235 -1.47 -7.26 -16.28
CA ALA A 235 -2.41 -6.85 -15.25
C ALA A 235 -2.76 -7.98 -14.26
N GLY A 236 -2.32 -9.22 -14.54
CA GLY A 236 -2.71 -10.39 -13.75
C GLY A 236 -4.23 -10.58 -13.72
N ARG A 237 -4.77 -10.99 -12.58
CA ARG A 237 -6.23 -11.16 -12.36
C ARG A 237 -6.95 -9.85 -12.03
N ASN A 238 -6.30 -8.69 -12.22
CA ASN A 238 -6.92 -7.38 -11.96
C ASN A 238 -7.59 -6.85 -13.23
N GLU A 239 -8.85 -7.23 -13.44
CA GLU A 239 -9.65 -6.82 -14.59
C GLU A 239 -9.77 -5.29 -14.70
N VAL A 240 -9.91 -4.59 -13.57
CA VAL A 240 -10.02 -3.12 -13.54
C VAL A 240 -8.74 -2.46 -14.06
N LEU A 241 -7.57 -2.97 -13.64
CA LEU A 241 -6.29 -2.50 -14.16
C LEU A 241 -6.15 -2.83 -15.65
N CYS A 242 -6.55 -4.03 -16.06
CA CYS A 242 -6.51 -4.47 -17.46
C CYS A 242 -7.34 -3.54 -18.36
N GLU A 243 -8.58 -3.25 -17.96
CA GLU A 243 -9.45 -2.31 -18.69
C GLU A 243 -8.89 -0.87 -18.67
N GLN A 244 -8.29 -0.45 -17.58
CA GLN A 244 -7.66 0.86 -17.48
C GLN A 244 -6.48 0.97 -18.47
N LEU A 245 -5.60 -0.03 -18.50
CA LEU A 245 -4.46 -0.06 -19.42
C LEU A 245 -4.91 -0.07 -20.88
N HIS A 246 -5.91 -0.88 -21.23
CA HIS A 246 -6.48 -0.90 -22.59
C HIS A 246 -7.04 0.46 -23.01
N ARG A 247 -7.75 1.16 -22.11
CA ARG A 247 -8.32 2.49 -22.40
C ARG A 247 -7.26 3.56 -22.53
N GLU A 248 -6.27 3.54 -21.63
CA GLU A 248 -5.26 4.57 -21.56
C GLU A 248 -4.26 4.49 -22.72
N PHE A 249 -3.89 3.28 -23.10
CA PHE A 249 -2.92 3.04 -24.17
C PHE A 249 -3.58 2.61 -25.49
N ALA A 250 -4.88 2.91 -25.65
CA ALA A 250 -5.58 2.65 -26.92
C ALA A 250 -4.90 3.32 -28.10
N GLY A 251 -4.60 2.57 -29.16
CA GLY A 251 -3.92 3.08 -30.36
C GLY A 251 -2.39 3.23 -30.22
N GLN A 252 -1.79 2.80 -29.12
CA GLN A 252 -0.33 2.74 -28.95
C GLN A 252 0.18 1.36 -29.42
N GLU A 253 0.69 1.29 -30.65
CA GLU A 253 1.11 0.03 -31.28
C GLU A 253 2.24 -0.69 -30.52
N ARG A 254 3.05 0.05 -29.74
CA ARG A 254 4.14 -0.50 -28.93
C ARG A 254 3.66 -1.12 -27.60
N VAL A 255 2.40 -0.92 -27.20
CA VAL A 255 1.88 -1.35 -25.90
C VAL A 255 0.94 -2.53 -26.06
N HIS A 256 1.31 -3.67 -25.50
CA HIS A 256 0.54 -4.91 -25.54
C HIS A 256 0.04 -5.23 -24.14
N VAL A 257 -1.29 -5.24 -23.93
CA VAL A 257 -1.89 -5.46 -22.61
C VAL A 257 -2.43 -6.88 -22.50
N TYR A 258 -2.00 -7.59 -21.46
CA TYR A 258 -2.47 -8.92 -21.11
C TYR A 258 -3.09 -8.92 -19.71
N GLY A 259 -4.09 -9.73 -19.51
CA GLY A 259 -4.56 -10.12 -18.18
C GLY A 259 -3.64 -11.17 -17.55
N PHE A 260 -4.24 -12.15 -16.88
CA PHE A 260 -3.50 -13.33 -16.40
C PHE A 260 -3.13 -14.22 -17.58
N THR A 261 -1.87 -14.67 -17.61
CA THR A 261 -1.34 -15.48 -18.74
C THR A 261 -0.39 -16.57 -18.23
N ASP A 262 -0.39 -17.70 -18.90
CA ASP A 262 0.55 -18.80 -18.70
C ASP A 262 1.80 -18.66 -19.60
N GLU A 263 1.86 -17.65 -20.46
CA GLU A 263 2.99 -17.39 -21.38
C GLU A 263 4.20 -16.73 -20.70
N MET A 264 4.21 -16.67 -19.36
CA MET A 264 5.28 -15.99 -18.63
C MET A 264 6.69 -16.50 -18.96
N PRO A 265 6.94 -17.81 -19.15
CA PRO A 265 8.25 -18.31 -19.56
C PRO A 265 8.71 -17.78 -20.93
N ARG A 266 7.79 -17.69 -21.90
CA ARG A 266 8.08 -17.11 -23.23
C ARG A 266 8.27 -15.59 -23.16
N LEU A 267 7.44 -14.91 -22.38
CA LEU A 267 7.52 -13.46 -22.21
C LEU A 267 8.86 -13.04 -21.60
N LEU A 268 9.32 -13.77 -20.58
CA LEU A 268 10.63 -13.51 -19.97
C LEU A 268 11.78 -13.83 -20.93
N ALA A 269 11.69 -14.92 -21.67
CA ALA A 269 12.69 -15.26 -22.70
C ALA A 269 12.75 -14.21 -23.83
N ALA A 270 11.60 -13.58 -24.15
CA ALA A 270 11.49 -12.55 -25.18
C ALA A 270 11.98 -11.17 -24.72
N ALA A 271 11.92 -10.89 -23.40
CA ALA A 271 12.17 -9.60 -22.82
C ALA A 271 13.65 -9.26 -22.65
N ASP A 272 14.03 -8.02 -22.87
CA ASP A 272 15.34 -7.48 -22.49
C ASP A 272 15.40 -7.11 -21.00
N VAL A 273 14.26 -6.69 -20.43
CA VAL A 273 14.13 -6.31 -19.02
C VAL A 273 12.72 -6.63 -18.54
N LEU A 274 12.63 -7.16 -17.31
CA LEU A 274 11.40 -7.23 -16.55
C LEU A 274 11.31 -6.03 -15.59
N VAL A 275 10.27 -5.21 -15.69
CA VAL A 275 9.88 -4.25 -14.66
C VAL A 275 8.79 -4.90 -13.80
N HIS A 276 9.09 -5.12 -12.53
CA HIS A 276 8.16 -5.82 -11.62
C HIS A 276 7.91 -5.02 -10.35
N SER A 277 6.67 -4.98 -9.88
CA SER A 277 6.31 -4.15 -8.71
C SER A 277 6.81 -4.70 -7.39
N THR A 278 7.12 -6.00 -7.30
CA THR A 278 7.53 -6.67 -6.05
C THR A 278 8.78 -7.52 -6.26
N GLY A 279 9.52 -7.80 -5.18
CA GLY A 279 10.48 -8.90 -5.13
C GLY A 279 9.78 -10.20 -4.74
N GLY A 280 10.11 -11.31 -5.38
CA GLY A 280 9.53 -12.61 -5.09
C GLY A 280 9.89 -13.65 -6.14
N VAL A 281 9.10 -14.70 -6.25
CA VAL A 281 9.35 -15.84 -7.15
C VAL A 281 9.50 -15.38 -8.61
N THR A 282 8.69 -14.44 -9.09
CA THR A 282 8.81 -13.93 -10.47
C THR A 282 10.18 -13.30 -10.77
N CYS A 283 10.85 -12.72 -9.78
CA CYS A 283 12.22 -12.23 -9.97
C CYS A 283 13.24 -13.37 -10.11
N LEU A 284 13.01 -14.50 -9.44
CA LEU A 284 13.82 -15.71 -9.60
C LEU A 284 13.57 -16.37 -10.95
N GLU A 285 12.33 -16.42 -11.40
CA GLU A 285 11.92 -16.87 -12.74
C GLU A 285 12.61 -16.06 -13.84
N ALA A 286 12.57 -14.72 -13.72
CA ALA A 286 13.22 -13.81 -14.66
C ALA A 286 14.75 -14.02 -14.67
N LYS A 287 15.36 -14.14 -13.50
CA LYS A 287 16.78 -14.38 -13.38
C LYS A 287 17.18 -15.74 -14.00
N ALA A 288 16.40 -16.79 -13.78
CA ALA A 288 16.63 -18.11 -14.39
C ALA A 288 16.51 -18.05 -15.92
N ALA A 289 15.57 -17.26 -16.44
CA ALA A 289 15.45 -16.98 -17.87
C ALA A 289 16.56 -16.05 -18.43
N GLY A 290 17.45 -15.54 -17.58
CA GLY A 290 18.51 -14.60 -17.97
C GLY A 290 18.01 -13.17 -18.21
N THR A 291 16.82 -12.81 -17.70
CA THR A 291 16.19 -11.50 -17.90
C THR A 291 16.47 -10.60 -16.70
N PRO A 292 17.14 -9.44 -16.87
CA PRO A 292 17.36 -8.46 -15.82
C PRO A 292 16.06 -7.96 -15.22
N VAL A 293 16.06 -7.69 -13.91
CA VAL A 293 14.86 -7.23 -13.19
C VAL A 293 15.08 -5.83 -12.61
N VAL A 294 14.11 -4.93 -12.88
CA VAL A 294 14.00 -3.63 -12.24
C VAL A 294 12.70 -3.64 -11.44
N SER A 295 12.79 -3.43 -10.13
CA SER A 295 11.60 -3.28 -9.29
C SER A 295 11.19 -1.82 -9.20
N TYR A 296 9.91 -1.53 -9.53
CA TYR A 296 9.33 -0.19 -9.50
C TYR A 296 7.89 -0.21 -8.99
N GLY A 297 7.45 0.91 -8.41
CA GLY A 297 6.08 1.03 -7.89
C GLY A 297 5.87 0.23 -6.61
N LEU A 298 6.87 0.21 -5.76
CA LEU A 298 6.97 -0.61 -4.55
C LEU A 298 5.67 -0.67 -3.77
N PRO A 299 5.13 -1.88 -3.57
CA PRO A 299 4.06 -2.08 -2.63
C PRO A 299 4.56 -1.84 -1.20
N VAL A 300 3.65 -1.96 -0.25
CA VAL A 300 3.84 -1.70 1.16
C VAL A 300 4.14 -2.96 1.96
N GLY A 301 4.55 -2.81 3.20
CA GLY A 301 4.72 -3.91 4.15
C GLY A 301 5.87 -4.86 3.80
N HIS A 302 5.64 -6.17 3.95
CA HIS A 302 6.68 -7.18 3.80
C HIS A 302 7.23 -7.26 2.37
N ALA A 303 6.38 -7.08 1.36
CA ALA A 303 6.80 -7.11 -0.04
C ALA A 303 7.88 -6.06 -0.33
N ARG A 304 7.75 -4.85 0.27
CA ARG A 304 8.77 -3.81 0.19
C ARG A 304 10.09 -4.22 0.84
N LEU A 305 10.01 -4.84 2.02
CA LEU A 305 11.20 -5.32 2.74
C LEU A 305 11.89 -6.46 1.97
N ASN A 306 11.11 -7.39 1.44
CA ASN A 306 11.62 -8.49 0.63
C ASN A 306 12.30 -7.99 -0.65
N THR A 307 11.68 -7.06 -1.36
CA THR A 307 12.27 -6.44 -2.56
C THR A 307 13.60 -5.76 -2.26
N ARG A 308 13.69 -5.02 -1.14
CA ARG A 308 14.96 -4.40 -0.72
C ARG A 308 16.03 -5.44 -0.42
N ALA A 309 15.67 -6.47 0.34
CA ALA A 309 16.62 -7.56 0.62
C ALA A 309 17.12 -8.24 -0.66
N MET A 310 16.25 -8.43 -1.66
CA MET A 310 16.66 -8.95 -2.96
C MET A 310 17.57 -7.97 -3.72
N ALA A 311 17.32 -6.67 -3.63
CA ALA A 311 18.19 -5.65 -4.23
C ALA A 311 19.57 -5.62 -3.56
N ASP A 312 19.62 -5.73 -2.22
CA ASP A 312 20.86 -5.78 -1.44
C ASP A 312 21.72 -7.01 -1.82
N LEU A 313 21.08 -8.10 -2.27
CA LEU A 313 21.74 -9.29 -2.81
C LEU A 313 22.07 -9.20 -4.32
N GLY A 314 21.79 -8.06 -4.95
CA GLY A 314 22.04 -7.88 -6.39
C GLY A 314 21.14 -8.72 -7.30
N LEU A 315 20.02 -9.24 -6.80
CA LEU A 315 19.07 -10.04 -7.57
C LEU A 315 18.17 -9.21 -8.48
N LEU A 316 18.03 -7.92 -8.16
CA LEU A 316 17.25 -6.94 -8.93
C LEU A 316 17.81 -5.53 -8.70
N ARG A 317 17.41 -4.57 -9.56
CA ARG A 317 17.61 -3.14 -9.34
C ARG A 317 16.34 -2.53 -8.79
N LEU A 318 16.47 -1.62 -7.81
CA LEU A 318 15.35 -0.96 -7.18
C LEU A 318 15.23 0.48 -7.67
N ALA A 319 14.12 0.82 -8.29
CA ALA A 319 13.76 2.17 -8.71
C ALA A 319 12.72 2.77 -7.75
N ASN A 320 13.01 3.93 -7.15
CA ASN A 320 12.12 4.61 -6.22
C ASN A 320 11.18 5.59 -6.93
N ASP A 321 11.57 6.06 -8.11
CA ASP A 321 10.80 6.96 -8.95
C ASP A 321 10.93 6.60 -10.44
N THR A 322 10.21 7.32 -11.28
CA THR A 322 10.20 7.09 -12.74
C THR A 322 11.54 7.43 -13.40
N GLY A 323 12.31 8.36 -12.85
CA GLY A 323 13.64 8.71 -13.34
C GLY A 323 14.63 7.57 -13.15
N GLU A 324 14.68 7.01 -11.91
CA GLU A 324 15.49 5.82 -11.60
C GLU A 324 15.02 4.60 -12.39
N LEU A 325 13.69 4.45 -12.61
CA LEU A 325 13.16 3.38 -13.46
C LEU A 325 13.77 3.43 -14.86
N ARG A 326 13.71 4.59 -15.50
CA ARG A 326 14.28 4.78 -16.86
C ARG A 326 15.78 4.53 -16.87
N GLU A 327 16.51 5.09 -15.91
CA GLU A 327 17.96 4.90 -15.77
C GLU A 327 18.32 3.42 -15.66
N HIS A 328 17.67 2.70 -14.77
CA HIS A 328 17.95 1.27 -14.55
C HIS A 328 17.55 0.38 -15.73
N VAL A 329 16.46 0.70 -16.42
CA VAL A 329 16.06 -0.01 -17.64
C VAL A 329 17.07 0.22 -18.75
N CYS A 330 17.48 1.46 -19.00
CA CYS A 330 18.51 1.76 -20.01
C CYS A 330 19.87 1.13 -19.66
N ALA A 331 20.27 1.14 -18.39
CA ALA A 331 21.49 0.46 -17.94
C ALA A 331 21.42 -1.05 -18.18
N SER A 332 20.25 -1.67 -17.98
CA SER A 332 20.05 -3.11 -18.25
C SER A 332 20.16 -3.43 -19.74
N PHE A 333 19.78 -2.51 -20.63
CA PHE A 333 19.99 -2.70 -22.08
C PHE A 333 21.47 -2.68 -22.48
N ALA A 334 22.28 -1.86 -21.80
CA ALA A 334 23.72 -1.80 -22.07
C ALA A 334 24.47 -3.05 -21.60
N GLU A 335 23.98 -3.69 -20.53
CA GLU A 335 24.57 -4.93 -19.99
C GLU A 335 24.12 -6.20 -20.74
N ALA A 336 22.91 -6.19 -21.30
CA ALA A 336 22.48 -7.24 -22.21
C ALA A 336 23.39 -7.18 -23.46
N ALA A 337 24.19 -8.22 -23.68
CA ALA A 337 25.08 -8.29 -24.84
C ALA A 337 24.33 -7.86 -26.11
N PRO A 338 24.98 -7.10 -27.04
CA PRO A 338 24.33 -6.65 -28.23
C PRO A 338 23.77 -7.88 -28.98
N ALA A 339 22.46 -7.83 -29.26
CA ALA A 339 21.90 -8.76 -30.23
C ALA A 339 22.78 -8.67 -31.47
N LEU A 340 23.39 -9.77 -31.89
CA LEU A 340 24.23 -9.85 -33.05
C LEU A 340 23.54 -9.14 -34.22
N HIS A 341 24.02 -7.96 -34.58
CA HIS A 341 23.78 -7.39 -35.89
C HIS A 341 24.51 -8.33 -36.87
N ILE A 342 23.79 -9.29 -37.40
CA ILE A 342 24.23 -9.97 -38.61
C ILE A 342 24.08 -8.92 -39.70
N GLU A 343 25.17 -8.17 -39.96
CA GLU A 343 25.33 -7.48 -41.22
C GLU A 343 25.28 -8.56 -42.31
N THR A 344 24.20 -8.60 -43.04
CA THR A 344 24.10 -9.34 -44.28
C THR A 344 25.01 -8.69 -45.30
N GLU A 345 26.31 -8.98 -45.25
CA GLU A 345 27.16 -8.82 -46.42
C GLU A 345 26.75 -9.87 -47.45
N ALA A 346 26.07 -9.40 -48.47
CA ALA A 346 25.81 -10.17 -49.68
C ALA A 346 27.13 -10.48 -50.40
N GLY A 347 27.55 -11.75 -50.38
CA GLY A 347 28.49 -12.27 -51.36
C GLY A 347 29.73 -12.94 -50.79
N ALA A 348 29.64 -14.21 -50.36
CA ALA A 348 30.71 -15.19 -50.50
C ALA A 348 30.18 -16.63 -50.24
N PRO A 349 30.73 -17.69 -50.87
CA PRO A 349 30.07 -18.96 -51.01
C PRO A 349 30.19 -19.84 -49.75
N ALA A 350 29.18 -20.69 -49.59
CA ALA A 350 28.99 -21.68 -48.53
C ALA A 350 30.26 -22.39 -48.06
N ARG A 351 30.56 -22.22 -46.77
CA ARG A 351 31.27 -23.25 -45.99
C ARG A 351 30.31 -23.78 -44.95
N THR A 352 29.98 -25.04 -45.12
CA THR A 352 29.27 -25.86 -44.14
C THR A 352 30.06 -25.90 -42.84
N SER A 353 29.64 -25.19 -41.81
CA SER A 353 29.97 -25.48 -40.44
C SER A 353 28.65 -25.43 -39.64
N THR A 354 28.28 -26.61 -39.20
CA THR A 354 27.27 -26.83 -38.15
C THR A 354 27.75 -26.16 -36.87
N ASP A 355 27.35 -24.93 -36.66
CA ASP A 355 27.36 -24.30 -35.32
C ASP A 355 25.99 -23.72 -35.10
N ALA A 356 25.22 -24.41 -34.25
CA ALA A 356 23.96 -23.97 -33.72
C ALA A 356 24.21 -22.71 -32.88
N GLY A 357 23.47 -21.64 -33.22
CA GLY A 357 23.58 -20.35 -32.54
C GLY A 357 23.49 -20.52 -31.03
N GLU A 358 24.47 -19.99 -30.33
CA GLU A 358 24.47 -19.88 -28.87
C GLU A 358 23.30 -18.97 -28.44
N GLY A 359 22.20 -19.60 -28.07
CA GLY A 359 21.18 -18.95 -27.27
C GLY A 359 21.81 -18.46 -25.97
N ARG A 360 21.26 -17.38 -25.36
CA ARG A 360 21.65 -16.94 -24.01
C ARG A 360 21.75 -18.18 -23.13
N ARG A 361 22.96 -18.44 -22.60
CA ARG A 361 23.13 -19.56 -21.67
C ARG A 361 22.28 -19.31 -20.44
N PRO A 362 21.51 -20.30 -19.98
CA PRO A 362 20.86 -20.20 -18.66
C PRO A 362 21.96 -19.97 -17.65
N ILE A 363 21.67 -19.02 -16.70
CA ILE A 363 22.55 -18.84 -15.55
C ILE A 363 22.40 -20.10 -14.71
N ASP A 364 23.52 -20.72 -14.37
CA ASP A 364 23.55 -21.89 -13.51
C ASP A 364 22.78 -21.58 -12.22
N ALA A 365 21.84 -22.43 -11.85
CA ALA A 365 21.03 -22.24 -10.66
C ALA A 365 21.88 -22.09 -9.38
N SER A 366 23.10 -22.64 -9.38
CA SER A 366 24.11 -22.45 -8.33
C SER A 366 24.56 -20.98 -8.17
N ALA A 367 24.46 -20.15 -9.21
CA ALA A 367 24.81 -18.74 -9.15
C ALA A 367 23.72 -17.89 -8.43
N LEU A 368 22.56 -18.49 -8.11
CA LEU A 368 21.48 -17.86 -7.32
C LEU A 368 21.72 -17.94 -5.81
N ALA A 369 22.55 -18.85 -5.36
CA ALA A 369 23.02 -18.92 -3.98
C ALA A 369 24.20 -17.97 -3.81
N GLY A 370 23.98 -16.79 -3.25
CA GLY A 370 24.88 -15.67 -3.18
C GLY A 370 26.34 -15.99 -2.90
N SER A 371 27.26 -15.36 -3.61
CA SER A 371 28.69 -15.38 -3.28
C SER A 371 28.93 -14.84 -1.87
N PRO A 372 29.77 -15.47 -1.05
CA PRO A 372 30.00 -15.06 0.32
C PRO A 372 30.78 -13.74 0.37
N VAL A 373 30.15 -12.68 0.86
CA VAL A 373 30.83 -11.45 1.28
C VAL A 373 31.00 -11.51 2.80
N GLY A 374 32.25 -11.71 3.24
CA GLY A 374 32.68 -11.38 4.59
C GLY A 374 32.94 -12.57 5.53
N ALA A 375 34.22 -12.74 5.84
CA ALA A 375 34.83 -13.72 6.68
C ALA A 375 34.20 -13.90 8.07
N GLY A 376 33.89 -15.14 8.41
CA GLY A 376 33.58 -15.56 9.77
C GLY A 376 33.31 -17.05 9.85
N THR A 377 34.37 -17.81 10.15
CA THR A 377 34.45 -19.24 10.56
C THR A 377 33.88 -20.31 9.60
N GLN A 378 34.84 -20.96 8.99
CA GLN A 378 34.74 -22.09 8.10
C GLN A 378 34.10 -23.32 8.76
N GLY A 379 32.93 -23.73 8.26
CA GLY A 379 32.60 -25.13 8.16
C GLY A 379 32.92 -25.54 6.70
N THR A 380 33.88 -26.43 6.53
CA THR A 380 34.36 -26.90 5.24
C THR A 380 33.29 -27.77 4.54
N ALA A 381 32.46 -27.15 3.71
CA ALA A 381 31.75 -27.83 2.65
C ALA A 381 32.53 -27.61 1.35
N ALA A 382 32.77 -28.66 0.58
CA ALA A 382 33.47 -28.60 -0.69
C ALA A 382 32.74 -27.66 -1.67
N PRO A 383 33.44 -26.80 -2.44
CA PRO A 383 32.81 -25.74 -3.24
C PRO A 383 32.04 -26.18 -4.50
N ASP A 384 31.90 -27.48 -4.80
CA ASP A 384 31.36 -27.98 -6.06
C ASP A 384 30.27 -29.07 -5.93
N ALA A 385 29.65 -29.25 -4.78
CA ALA A 385 28.51 -30.15 -4.70
C ALA A 385 27.25 -29.43 -5.19
N PRO A 386 26.47 -29.94 -6.14
CA PRO A 386 25.20 -29.35 -6.54
C PRO A 386 24.27 -29.25 -5.34
N GLU A 387 23.54 -28.15 -5.25
CA GLU A 387 22.55 -27.97 -4.19
C GLU A 387 21.55 -29.13 -4.22
N PRO A 388 21.18 -29.67 -3.05
CA PRO A 388 20.26 -30.81 -3.00
C PRO A 388 18.91 -30.45 -3.62
N ASN A 389 18.34 -31.39 -4.37
CA ASN A 389 17.01 -31.24 -4.92
C ASN A 389 15.96 -31.19 -3.78
N ALA A 390 15.07 -30.22 -3.81
CA ALA A 390 14.01 -30.07 -2.82
C ALA A 390 13.09 -31.30 -2.76
N ALA A 391 12.86 -31.98 -3.89
CA ALA A 391 12.06 -33.20 -3.96
C ALA A 391 12.67 -34.33 -3.13
N ASP A 392 13.96 -34.58 -3.25
CA ASP A 392 14.65 -35.63 -2.50
C ASP A 392 14.62 -35.37 -0.99
N LEU A 393 14.82 -34.12 -0.60
CA LEU A 393 14.74 -33.72 0.80
C LEU A 393 13.33 -33.86 1.40
N VAL A 394 12.29 -33.60 0.61
CA VAL A 394 10.89 -33.77 1.04
C VAL A 394 10.57 -35.27 1.21
N LEU A 395 11.03 -36.11 0.29
CA LEU A 395 10.74 -37.54 0.31
C LEU A 395 11.51 -38.30 1.40
N ASP A 396 12.70 -37.81 1.81
CA ASP A 396 13.54 -38.40 2.85
C ASP A 396 13.58 -37.59 4.17
N VAL A 397 12.57 -36.81 4.47
CA VAL A 397 12.57 -35.95 5.66
C VAL A 397 12.58 -36.73 6.96
N PRO A 398 13.58 -36.55 7.85
CA PRO A 398 13.66 -37.27 9.11
C PRO A 398 12.65 -36.73 10.14
N ARG A 399 12.02 -37.62 10.91
CA ARG A 399 11.16 -37.24 12.03
C ARG A 399 11.96 -36.66 13.19
N ARG A 400 11.72 -35.40 13.55
CA ARG A 400 12.38 -34.75 14.70
C ARG A 400 11.54 -34.90 15.98
N VAL A 401 12.20 -35.14 17.11
CA VAL A 401 11.59 -35.10 18.44
C VAL A 401 11.64 -33.64 18.94
N ILE A 402 10.48 -33.01 19.12
CA ILE A 402 10.36 -31.58 19.45
C ILE A 402 10.02 -31.41 20.94
N PRO A 403 10.88 -30.79 21.76
CA PRO A 403 10.61 -30.53 23.18
C PRO A 403 9.63 -29.36 23.36
N ILE A 404 8.67 -29.47 24.27
CA ILE A 404 7.67 -28.45 24.57
C ILE A 404 8.12 -27.58 25.76
N PRO A 405 8.35 -26.26 25.60
CA PRO A 405 8.67 -25.38 26.71
C PRO A 405 7.42 -24.88 27.43
N LEU A 406 7.29 -25.20 28.71
CA LEU A 406 6.11 -24.95 29.58
C LEU A 406 5.89 -23.47 30.02
N TRP A 407 6.87 -22.56 29.87
CA TRP A 407 6.80 -21.18 30.38
C TRP A 407 5.92 -20.21 29.58
N ARG A 408 5.49 -20.60 28.37
CA ARG A 408 4.73 -19.74 27.44
C ARG A 408 3.24 -19.53 27.79
N LEU A 409 2.71 -20.27 28.76
CA LEU A 409 1.28 -20.21 29.12
C LEU A 409 0.87 -18.99 29.97
N ARG A 410 1.82 -18.32 30.63
CA ARG A 410 1.52 -17.23 31.59
C ARG A 410 1.42 -15.82 30.98
N LEU A 411 1.86 -15.62 29.74
CA LEU A 411 1.93 -14.28 29.12
C LEU A 411 0.59 -13.79 28.52
N VAL A 412 -0.40 -14.68 28.35
CA VAL A 412 -1.62 -14.41 27.58
C VAL A 412 -2.58 -13.44 28.27
N ALA A 413 -2.63 -13.44 29.61
CA ALA A 413 -3.58 -12.64 30.37
C ALA A 413 -3.30 -11.12 30.35
N PHE A 414 -2.07 -10.70 30.03
CA PHE A 414 -1.66 -9.27 30.02
C PHE A 414 -1.77 -8.61 28.66
N VAL A 415 -1.89 -9.36 27.56
CA VAL A 415 -1.72 -8.84 26.19
C VAL A 415 -3.04 -8.41 25.55
N THR A 416 -4.15 -9.03 25.89
CA THR A 416 -5.45 -8.73 25.26
C THR A 416 -5.93 -7.29 25.47
N PRO A 417 -5.85 -6.68 26.67
CA PRO A 417 -6.23 -5.29 26.86
C PRO A 417 -5.30 -4.30 26.14
N LEU A 418 -4.02 -4.63 26.03
CA LEU A 418 -3.04 -3.77 25.34
C LEU A 418 -3.30 -3.71 23.82
N VAL A 419 -3.70 -4.84 23.21
CA VAL A 419 -4.01 -4.90 21.78
C VAL A 419 -5.29 -4.14 21.44
N LEU A 420 -6.31 -4.20 22.31
CA LEU A 420 -7.52 -3.40 22.15
C LEU A 420 -7.23 -1.90 22.29
N PHE A 421 -6.34 -1.51 23.20
CA PHE A 421 -5.93 -0.12 23.39
C PHE A 421 -5.09 0.41 22.21
N LEU A 422 -4.18 -0.41 21.67
CA LEU A 422 -3.40 -0.07 20.48
C LEU A 422 -4.24 -0.06 19.20
N GLY A 423 -5.22 -0.96 19.07
CA GLY A 423 -6.18 -0.94 17.96
C GLY A 423 -7.05 0.32 17.95
N MET A 424 -7.45 0.79 19.16
CA MET A 424 -8.19 2.04 19.32
C MET A 424 -7.30 3.27 19.05
N GLY A 425 -6.00 3.20 19.40
CA GLY A 425 -5.01 4.24 19.04
C GLY A 425 -4.77 4.32 17.54
N MET A 426 -4.71 3.19 16.85
CA MET A 426 -4.58 3.13 15.38
C MET A 426 -5.81 3.72 14.67
N TRP A 427 -7.01 3.54 15.22
CA TRP A 427 -8.24 4.11 14.66
C TRP A 427 -8.22 5.65 14.67
N THR A 428 -7.39 6.26 15.48
CA THR A 428 -7.22 7.72 15.56
C THR A 428 -6.18 8.28 14.59
N MET A 429 -5.35 7.40 13.98
CA MET A 429 -4.35 7.76 12.97
C MET A 429 -4.94 7.50 11.58
N SER A 430 -5.65 8.48 11.01
CA SER A 430 -6.29 8.31 9.71
C SER A 430 -5.53 9.03 8.59
N THR A 431 -5.43 8.38 7.44
CA THR A 431 -5.10 9.03 6.17
C THR A 431 -6.30 9.79 5.61
N ASP A 432 -6.07 10.63 4.62
CA ASP A 432 -7.13 11.41 3.98
C ASP A 432 -8.26 10.53 3.41
N GLU A 433 -7.95 9.38 2.84
CA GLU A 433 -8.95 8.46 2.27
C GLU A 433 -9.87 7.84 3.33
N VAL A 434 -9.28 7.36 4.45
CA VAL A 434 -10.07 6.82 5.56
C VAL A 434 -10.93 7.90 6.19
N THR A 435 -10.42 9.12 6.28
CA THR A 435 -11.16 10.27 6.79
C THR A 435 -12.33 10.62 5.87
N VAL A 436 -12.14 10.60 4.56
CA VAL A 436 -13.21 10.83 3.57
C VAL A 436 -14.29 9.75 3.66
N LEU A 437 -13.90 8.47 3.78
CA LEU A 437 -14.86 7.38 3.96
C LEU A 437 -15.62 7.50 5.28
N ALA A 438 -14.91 7.77 6.39
CA ALA A 438 -15.53 7.98 7.69
C ALA A 438 -16.45 9.20 7.70
N ALA A 439 -16.09 10.28 7.01
CA ALA A 439 -16.93 11.46 6.84
C ALA A 439 -18.23 11.12 6.12
N LYS A 440 -18.20 10.30 5.09
CA LYS A 440 -19.39 9.79 4.38
C LYS A 440 -20.26 8.93 5.30
N ILE A 441 -19.68 7.96 6.01
CA ILE A 441 -20.43 7.06 6.92
C ILE A 441 -21.05 7.83 8.09
N LEU A 442 -20.31 8.78 8.66
CA LEU A 442 -20.79 9.60 9.79
C LEU A 442 -21.68 10.76 9.36
N HIS A 443 -21.87 10.98 8.06
CA HIS A 443 -22.61 12.11 7.48
C HIS A 443 -22.06 13.47 8.01
N VAL A 444 -20.73 13.56 8.13
CA VAL A 444 -20.03 14.79 8.54
C VAL A 444 -19.24 15.30 7.32
N HIS A 445 -19.75 16.36 6.72
CA HIS A 445 -19.08 16.98 5.57
C HIS A 445 -18.40 18.28 6.02
N PRO A 446 -17.06 18.38 5.87
CA PRO A 446 -16.36 19.64 6.10
C PRO A 446 -16.85 20.74 5.18
N LEU A 447 -17.10 21.92 5.75
CA LEU A 447 -17.56 23.07 4.99
C LEU A 447 -16.39 23.65 4.19
N ALA A 448 -16.51 23.70 2.88
CA ALA A 448 -15.58 24.35 1.97
C ALA A 448 -16.25 25.48 1.19
N ARG A 449 -17.57 25.43 1.06
CA ARG A 449 -18.36 26.39 0.33
C ARG A 449 -19.75 26.59 0.97
N VAL A 450 -20.25 27.81 0.92
CA VAL A 450 -21.59 28.19 1.33
C VAL A 450 -22.37 28.58 0.07
N GLN A 451 -23.64 28.22 0.02
CA GLN A 451 -24.52 28.67 -1.06
C GLN A 451 -24.96 30.10 -0.76
N THR A 452 -24.58 31.06 -1.60
CA THR A 452 -24.89 32.48 -1.44
C THR A 452 -25.15 33.09 -2.80
N ASP A 453 -26.05 34.10 -2.85
CA ASP A 453 -26.31 34.92 -4.02
C ASP A 453 -25.44 36.21 -4.03
N GLN A 454 -24.67 36.43 -2.96
CA GLN A 454 -23.76 37.56 -2.85
C GLN A 454 -22.39 37.20 -3.43
N PRO A 455 -21.68 38.18 -4.02
CA PRO A 455 -20.34 37.96 -4.57
C PRO A 455 -19.25 37.95 -3.48
N ASP A 456 -19.49 37.23 -2.38
CA ASP A 456 -18.61 37.22 -1.21
C ASP A 456 -17.97 35.86 -1.00
N VAL A 457 -16.80 35.88 -0.38
CA VAL A 457 -16.07 34.69 0.09
C VAL A 457 -15.92 34.74 1.61
N GLY A 458 -16.04 33.60 2.27
CA GLY A 458 -15.77 33.51 3.71
C GLY A 458 -14.27 33.47 3.96
N MET A 459 -13.75 34.40 4.74
CA MET A 459 -12.34 34.42 5.07
C MET A 459 -12.06 34.02 6.52
N ILE A 460 -11.25 32.99 6.68
CA ILE A 460 -10.75 32.53 7.97
C ILE A 460 -9.25 32.74 8.02
N VAL A 461 -8.80 33.49 9.01
CA VAL A 461 -7.38 33.74 9.23
C VAL A 461 -6.89 32.93 10.42
N ARG A 462 -5.97 32.03 10.17
CA ARG A 462 -5.31 31.23 11.19
C ARG A 462 -4.15 32.02 11.78
N VAL A 463 -4.21 32.26 13.07
CA VAL A 463 -3.27 33.14 13.79
C VAL A 463 -2.42 32.29 14.74
N PRO A 464 -1.11 32.55 14.88
CA PRO A 464 -0.29 31.99 15.95
C PRO A 464 -0.84 32.35 17.32
N ALA A 465 -0.65 31.46 18.30
CA ALA A 465 -1.14 31.64 19.65
C ALA A 465 -0.70 32.98 20.27
N ARG A 466 -1.66 33.76 20.77
CA ARG A 466 -1.55 35.05 21.49
C ARG A 466 -1.47 36.30 20.64
N ASP A 467 -1.60 36.25 19.33
CA ASP A 467 -1.50 37.41 18.43
C ASP A 467 -2.88 37.87 17.92
N GLU A 468 -4.01 37.26 18.37
CA GLU A 468 -5.34 37.49 17.80
C GLU A 468 -5.79 38.96 17.93
N THR A 469 -5.53 39.60 19.10
CA THR A 469 -5.90 40.99 19.31
C THR A 469 -5.07 41.98 18.52
N LEU A 470 -3.82 41.63 18.25
CA LEU A 470 -2.89 42.47 17.50
C LEU A 470 -3.23 42.41 16.02
N VAL A 471 -3.48 41.20 15.51
CA VAL A 471 -3.91 40.95 14.13
C VAL A 471 -5.29 41.62 13.88
N ALA A 472 -6.27 41.42 14.78
CA ALA A 472 -7.58 42.07 14.65
C ALA A 472 -7.49 43.60 14.61
N ALA A 473 -6.66 44.21 15.46
CA ALA A 473 -6.48 45.67 15.46
C ALA A 473 -5.82 46.17 14.17
N GLU A 474 -4.89 45.41 13.62
CA GLU A 474 -4.20 45.75 12.38
C GLU A 474 -5.11 45.61 11.16
N LEU A 475 -5.98 44.59 11.13
CA LEU A 475 -6.95 44.35 10.06
C LEU A 475 -8.10 45.38 10.12
N ALA A 476 -8.60 45.72 11.31
CA ALA A 476 -9.61 46.75 11.49
C ALA A 476 -9.12 48.14 11.02
N GLY A 477 -7.82 48.44 11.19
CA GLY A 477 -7.22 49.66 10.64
C GLY A 477 -7.21 49.73 9.11
N ARG A 478 -7.49 48.62 8.43
CA ARG A 478 -7.56 48.50 6.96
C ARG A 478 -8.97 48.19 6.45
N ASP A 479 -9.98 48.24 7.32
CA ASP A 479 -11.38 47.87 7.02
C ASP A 479 -11.53 46.44 6.47
N ILE A 480 -10.75 45.52 7.00
CA ILE A 480 -10.78 44.09 6.66
C ILE A 480 -11.35 43.32 7.84
N HIS A 481 -12.48 42.64 7.65
CA HIS A 481 -13.12 41.81 8.65
C HIS A 481 -13.07 40.34 8.29
N VAL A 482 -12.68 39.51 9.27
CA VAL A 482 -12.42 38.07 9.05
C VAL A 482 -12.84 37.23 10.28
N SER A 483 -12.93 35.93 10.09
CA SER A 483 -12.98 34.99 11.21
C SER A 483 -11.56 34.61 11.63
N LEU A 484 -11.16 34.93 12.85
CA LEU A 484 -9.85 34.57 13.40
C LEU A 484 -9.92 33.22 14.11
N ALA A 485 -8.98 32.35 13.79
CA ALA A 485 -8.86 31.01 14.36
C ALA A 485 -7.53 30.88 15.11
N ASP A 486 -7.58 30.81 16.45
CA ASP A 486 -6.43 30.66 17.34
C ASP A 486 -6.04 29.18 17.52
N GLU A 487 -4.79 28.84 17.28
CA GLU A 487 -4.21 27.51 17.53
C GLU A 487 -3.74 27.33 18.98
N GLY A 488 -3.72 28.36 19.80
CA GLY A 488 -3.07 28.40 21.12
C GLY A 488 -3.88 27.92 22.30
N GLY A 489 -5.15 27.66 22.14
CA GLY A 489 -5.96 27.17 23.24
C GLY A 489 -7.29 27.88 23.46
N VAL A 490 -7.72 28.10 24.74
CA VAL A 490 -8.97 28.75 25.05
C VAL A 490 -8.74 30.25 25.16
N PRO A 491 -9.38 31.10 24.31
CA PRO A 491 -9.19 32.53 24.35
C PRO A 491 -9.76 33.14 25.66
N LYS A 492 -9.08 34.17 26.15
CA LYS A 492 -9.52 34.90 27.35
C LYS A 492 -10.73 35.77 27.03
N SER A 493 -11.61 35.97 28.00
CA SER A 493 -12.80 36.82 27.83
C SER A 493 -12.49 38.23 27.35
N ALA A 494 -11.37 38.82 27.79
CA ALA A 494 -10.92 40.14 27.35
C ALA A 494 -10.51 40.13 25.87
N THR A 495 -9.82 39.09 25.41
CA THR A 495 -9.47 38.87 23.98
C THR A 495 -10.73 38.78 23.12
N ILE A 496 -11.70 37.96 23.55
CA ILE A 496 -12.98 37.78 22.85
C ILE A 496 -13.73 39.12 22.71
N ALA A 497 -13.83 39.88 23.80
CA ALA A 497 -14.51 41.17 23.80
C ALA A 497 -13.81 42.17 22.86
N ARG A 498 -12.49 42.20 22.86
CA ARG A 498 -11.70 43.13 22.03
C ARG A 498 -11.77 42.79 20.54
N VAL A 499 -11.65 41.52 20.19
CA VAL A 499 -11.75 41.08 18.79
C VAL A 499 -13.14 41.38 18.21
N ARG A 500 -14.21 41.14 19.01
CA ARG A 500 -15.58 41.45 18.60
C ARG A 500 -15.83 42.96 18.48
N ALA A 501 -15.22 43.78 19.34
CA ALA A 501 -15.33 45.22 19.27
C ALA A 501 -14.67 45.80 18.00
N LEU A 502 -13.75 45.08 17.39
CA LEU A 502 -13.11 45.43 16.14
C LEU A 502 -13.85 44.91 14.89
N GLY A 503 -14.97 44.22 15.05
CA GLY A 503 -15.77 43.69 13.95
C GLY A 503 -15.42 42.29 13.50
N ASP A 504 -14.42 41.68 14.11
CA ASP A 504 -13.95 40.34 13.77
C ASP A 504 -14.65 39.23 14.59
N GLU A 505 -14.64 38.03 14.06
CA GLU A 505 -15.18 36.82 14.71
C GLU A 505 -14.03 35.93 15.21
N LEU A 506 -14.22 35.30 16.36
CA LEU A 506 -13.36 34.20 16.82
C LEU A 506 -13.98 32.84 16.53
N LEU A 507 -13.28 32.02 15.79
CA LEU A 507 -13.68 30.66 15.41
C LEU A 507 -12.91 29.61 16.23
N PRO A 508 -13.58 28.61 16.85
CA PRO A 508 -12.90 27.51 17.49
C PRO A 508 -11.97 26.80 16.50
N ALA A 509 -10.77 26.45 16.92
CA ALA A 509 -9.81 25.71 16.11
C ALA A 509 -9.21 24.52 16.88
N ILE A 510 -8.92 23.46 16.18
CA ILE A 510 -8.22 22.30 16.74
C ILE A 510 -6.72 22.48 16.46
N PRO A 511 -5.87 22.52 17.50
CA PRO A 511 -4.44 22.68 17.32
C PRO A 511 -3.80 21.47 16.62
N ASP A 512 -2.73 21.73 15.87
CA ASP A 512 -1.90 20.72 15.23
C ASP A 512 -1.06 19.98 16.28
N SER A 513 -1.65 19.04 17.01
CA SER A 513 -0.96 18.19 17.98
C SER A 513 -0.57 16.85 17.35
N GLY A 514 0.52 16.25 17.84
CA GLY A 514 1.02 14.95 17.34
C GLY A 514 -0.02 13.81 17.39
N PRO A 515 0.19 12.72 16.66
CA PRO A 515 -0.85 11.75 16.28
C PRO A 515 -1.62 11.12 17.46
N LEU A 516 -0.95 10.71 18.52
CA LEU A 516 -1.57 9.98 19.64
C LEU A 516 -2.40 10.88 20.60
N LEU A 517 -2.07 12.15 20.69
CA LEU A 517 -2.72 13.11 21.61
C LEU A 517 -3.81 13.94 20.93
N ARG A 518 -3.93 13.90 19.62
CA ARG A 518 -4.88 14.71 18.84
C ARG A 518 -6.33 14.56 19.30
N TRP A 519 -6.77 13.36 19.57
CA TRP A 519 -8.17 13.13 19.92
C TRP A 519 -8.55 13.55 21.33
N VAL A 520 -7.76 13.17 22.33
CA VAL A 520 -8.07 13.46 23.75
C VAL A 520 -7.97 14.95 24.03
N LYS A 521 -6.91 15.61 23.55
CA LYS A 521 -6.73 17.07 23.69
C LYS A 521 -7.75 17.87 22.89
N ALA A 522 -8.03 17.47 21.62
CA ALA A 522 -8.97 18.18 20.77
C ALA A 522 -10.38 18.25 21.36
N ARG A 523 -10.86 17.18 22.01
CA ARG A 523 -12.18 17.17 22.66
C ARG A 523 -12.28 18.18 23.80
N GLY A 524 -11.27 18.24 24.65
CA GLY A 524 -11.20 19.16 25.77
C GLY A 524 -11.14 20.61 25.30
N THR A 525 -10.21 20.90 24.40
CA THR A 525 -9.96 22.24 23.85
C THR A 525 -11.18 22.77 23.09
N LEU A 526 -11.75 22.01 22.18
CA LEU A 526 -12.89 22.42 21.36
C LEU A 526 -14.12 22.75 22.24
N ARG A 527 -14.42 21.95 23.27
CA ARG A 527 -15.50 22.21 24.21
C ARG A 527 -15.24 23.43 25.10
N ALA A 528 -14.00 23.66 25.51
CA ALA A 528 -13.61 24.81 26.30
C ALA A 528 -13.67 26.11 25.48
N GLN A 529 -13.18 26.08 24.23
CA GLN A 529 -13.30 27.20 23.30
C GLN A 529 -14.76 27.53 23.00
N ALA A 530 -15.59 26.53 22.68
CA ALA A 530 -17.01 26.74 22.40
C ALA A 530 -17.74 27.37 23.59
N ARG A 531 -17.45 26.93 24.83
CA ARG A 531 -18.02 27.56 26.05
C ARG A 531 -17.54 28.99 26.25
N ALA A 532 -16.25 29.25 26.07
CA ALA A 532 -15.69 30.60 26.20
C ALA A 532 -16.32 31.58 25.18
N LEU A 533 -16.56 31.08 23.97
CA LEU A 533 -17.19 31.86 22.88
C LEU A 533 -18.74 31.97 23.02
N GLY A 534 -19.35 31.30 24.00
CA GLY A 534 -20.81 31.31 24.20
C GLY A 534 -21.58 30.43 23.20
N LEU A 535 -20.90 29.53 22.48
CA LEU A 535 -21.51 28.69 21.47
C LEU A 535 -22.19 27.46 22.12
N ARG A 536 -23.53 27.36 22.02
CA ARG A 536 -24.31 26.33 22.75
C ARG A 536 -24.67 25.11 21.89
N HIS A 537 -25.06 25.30 20.62
CA HIS A 537 -25.48 24.23 19.71
C HIS A 537 -25.10 24.57 18.28
N ARG A 538 -24.66 23.57 17.49
CA ARG A 538 -24.31 23.65 16.04
C ARG A 538 -23.40 24.83 15.71
N PHE A 539 -22.14 24.72 16.07
CA PHE A 539 -21.10 25.69 15.75
C PHE A 539 -20.11 25.17 14.74
N TYR A 540 -19.39 26.08 14.09
CA TYR A 540 -18.31 25.75 13.17
C TYR A 540 -16.98 25.75 13.90
N PHE A 541 -16.02 24.94 13.42
CA PHE A 541 -14.65 24.96 13.92
C PHE A 541 -13.66 24.70 12.79
N LEU A 542 -12.50 25.36 12.84
CA LEU A 542 -11.46 25.16 11.85
C LEU A 542 -10.73 23.83 12.10
N GLN A 543 -10.64 22.99 11.07
CA GLN A 543 -9.93 21.73 11.15
C GLN A 543 -8.41 21.93 11.22
N PRO A 544 -7.63 20.98 11.75
CA PRO A 544 -6.16 21.00 11.74
C PRO A 544 -5.59 21.10 10.32
N ARG A 545 -4.34 21.59 10.18
CA ARG A 545 -3.65 21.66 8.87
C ARG A 545 -3.55 20.30 8.18
N GLY A 546 -3.25 19.26 8.95
CA GLY A 546 -3.16 17.87 8.47
C GLY A 546 -4.49 17.15 8.27
N GLY A 547 -5.62 17.88 8.21
CA GLY A 547 -6.96 17.30 8.07
C GLY A 547 -7.54 16.75 9.37
N LEU A 548 -8.76 16.18 9.28
CA LEU A 548 -9.45 15.57 10.41
C LEU A 548 -9.06 14.09 10.55
N THR A 549 -9.01 13.62 11.78
CA THR A 549 -8.95 12.19 12.08
C THR A 549 -10.36 11.62 12.23
N VAL A 550 -10.52 10.29 12.12
CA VAL A 550 -11.80 9.61 12.35
C VAL A 550 -12.36 9.94 13.74
N GLY A 551 -11.51 10.01 14.78
CA GLY A 551 -11.92 10.39 16.12
C GLY A 551 -12.50 11.82 16.20
N GLN A 552 -11.95 12.77 15.43
CA GLN A 552 -12.45 14.14 15.33
C GLN A 552 -13.77 14.23 14.55
N LEU A 553 -13.97 13.38 13.54
CA LEU A 553 -15.26 13.25 12.85
C LEU A 553 -16.35 12.69 13.77
N VAL A 554 -16.05 11.68 14.58
CA VAL A 554 -16.96 11.17 15.61
C VAL A 554 -17.29 12.26 16.63
N LEU A 555 -16.28 13.06 17.04
CA LEU A 555 -16.47 14.18 17.92
C LEU A 555 -17.40 15.24 17.30
N ALA A 556 -17.18 15.62 16.05
CA ALA A 556 -18.03 16.55 15.32
C ALA A 556 -19.48 16.05 15.26
N ARG A 557 -19.69 14.78 14.93
CA ARG A 557 -21.03 14.16 14.90
C ARG A 557 -21.71 14.16 16.25
N THR A 558 -20.99 13.83 17.33
CA THR A 558 -21.56 13.70 18.68
C THR A 558 -21.79 15.05 19.38
N THR A 559 -21.09 16.11 18.96
CA THR A 559 -21.24 17.46 19.52
C THR A 559 -22.11 18.37 18.67
N GLY A 560 -22.48 17.97 17.46
CA GLY A 560 -23.18 18.83 16.49
C GLY A 560 -22.29 19.93 15.89
N ALA A 561 -20.96 19.87 16.14
CA ALA A 561 -20.01 20.82 15.59
C ALA A 561 -19.71 20.50 14.13
N LYS A 562 -19.64 21.53 13.27
CA LYS A 562 -19.35 21.37 11.84
C LYS A 562 -17.90 21.76 11.55
N PRO A 563 -17.07 20.86 11.01
CA PRO A 563 -15.72 21.21 10.63
C PRO A 563 -15.70 22.10 9.39
N VAL A 564 -14.73 23.01 9.31
CA VAL A 564 -14.46 23.86 8.15
C VAL A 564 -13.10 23.49 7.57
N SER A 565 -13.08 23.09 6.30
CA SER A 565 -11.85 22.71 5.59
C SER A 565 -11.25 23.84 4.76
N GLY A 566 -12.10 24.77 4.31
CA GLY A 566 -11.79 25.76 3.29
C GLY A 566 -11.67 25.15 1.88
N ALA A 567 -12.12 25.92 0.89
CA ALA A 567 -11.97 25.59 -0.54
C ALA A 567 -10.55 25.92 -1.08
N LEU A 568 -9.96 26.96 -0.51
CA LEU A 568 -8.58 27.39 -0.77
C LEU A 568 -7.84 27.56 0.56
N ARG A 569 -6.62 27.06 0.62
CA ARG A 569 -5.71 27.23 1.76
C ARG A 569 -4.48 28.00 1.29
N LEU A 570 -4.24 29.15 1.86
CA LEU A 570 -3.21 30.09 1.44
C LEU A 570 -2.25 30.36 2.60
N SER A 571 -1.01 30.63 2.29
CA SER A 571 -0.06 31.27 3.21
C SER A 571 0.00 32.75 2.85
N ALA A 572 -0.11 33.62 3.84
CA ALA A 572 -0.04 35.07 3.59
C ALA A 572 1.31 35.53 3.03
N THR A 573 2.38 34.76 3.28
CA THR A 573 3.73 35.00 2.72
C THR A 573 3.99 34.27 1.42
N GLY A 574 3.06 33.43 0.95
CA GLY A 574 3.17 32.62 -0.26
C GLY A 574 2.67 33.32 -1.52
N ALA A 575 2.68 32.56 -2.61
CA ALA A 575 2.12 33.00 -3.89
C ALA A 575 0.59 33.11 -3.81
N LEU A 576 0.01 34.01 -4.61
CA LEU A 576 -1.44 34.09 -4.82
C LEU A 576 -1.98 32.75 -5.37
N PRO A 577 -3.27 32.46 -5.16
CA PRO A 577 -3.85 31.20 -5.58
C PRO A 577 -3.73 31.00 -7.09
N GLN A 578 -3.40 29.78 -7.50
CA GLN A 578 -3.27 29.42 -8.92
C GLN A 578 -4.60 29.46 -9.70
N ARG A 579 -5.72 29.44 -8.99
CA ARG A 579 -7.06 29.63 -9.56
C ARG A 579 -7.80 30.74 -8.84
N PRO A 580 -8.70 31.48 -9.52
CA PRO A 580 -9.53 32.48 -8.87
C PRO A 580 -10.47 31.84 -7.85
N ALA A 581 -10.75 32.58 -6.77
CA ALA A 581 -11.80 32.22 -5.82
C ALA A 581 -13.18 32.41 -6.47
N ARG A 582 -14.18 31.73 -5.93
CA ARG A 582 -15.57 31.82 -6.41
C ARG A 582 -16.48 32.23 -5.25
N ALA A 583 -17.55 32.94 -5.55
CA ALA A 583 -18.55 33.32 -4.57
C ALA A 583 -19.02 32.11 -3.71
N GLY A 584 -19.13 32.33 -2.43
CA GLY A 584 -19.47 31.31 -1.45
C GLY A 584 -18.33 30.39 -1.01
N GLU A 585 -17.16 30.45 -1.62
CA GLU A 585 -16.01 29.62 -1.17
C GLU A 585 -15.47 30.16 0.18
N VAL A 586 -14.96 29.22 0.99
CA VAL A 586 -14.28 29.57 2.24
C VAL A 586 -12.79 29.52 2.02
N LEU A 587 -12.11 30.63 2.25
CA LEU A 587 -10.67 30.77 2.18
C LEU A 587 -10.06 30.64 3.58
N VAL A 588 -9.01 29.85 3.72
CA VAL A 588 -8.24 29.74 4.97
C VAL A 588 -6.84 30.27 4.71
N VAL A 589 -6.52 31.41 5.32
CA VAL A 589 -5.21 32.04 5.21
C VAL A 589 -4.44 31.83 6.51
N THR A 590 -3.20 31.38 6.40
CA THR A 590 -2.33 31.17 7.55
C THR A 590 -1.32 32.32 7.67
N LEU A 591 -1.27 32.96 8.85
CA LEU A 591 -0.25 33.93 9.21
C LEU A 591 0.90 33.24 9.96
N ASP A 592 2.10 33.76 9.81
CA ASP A 592 3.30 33.29 10.52
C ASP A 592 3.70 34.21 11.69
N GLY A 593 2.88 35.23 11.98
CA GLY A 593 3.14 36.20 13.02
C GLY A 593 4.07 37.36 12.62
N SER A 594 4.55 37.39 11.38
CA SER A 594 5.35 38.53 10.86
C SER A 594 4.46 39.64 10.31
N SER A 595 4.93 40.89 10.35
CA SER A 595 4.25 42.02 9.69
C SER A 595 4.10 41.83 8.19
N ALA A 596 5.02 41.11 7.56
CA ALA A 596 4.95 40.74 6.15
C ALA A 596 3.75 39.84 5.84
N SER A 597 3.29 39.01 6.79
CA SER A 597 2.15 38.12 6.61
C SER A 597 0.82 38.88 6.63
N VAL A 598 0.70 39.97 7.39
CA VAL A 598 -0.49 40.85 7.36
C VAL A 598 -0.58 41.62 6.04
N ALA A 599 0.54 42.17 5.55
CA ALA A 599 0.61 42.78 4.22
C ALA A 599 0.31 41.78 3.09
N GLY A 600 0.66 40.51 3.28
CA GLY A 600 0.31 39.42 2.37
C GLY A 600 -1.20 39.13 2.34
N LEU A 601 -1.87 39.16 3.49
CA LEU A 601 -3.31 39.03 3.59
C LEU A 601 -4.02 40.19 2.85
N GLU A 602 -3.54 41.41 2.99
CA GLU A 602 -4.07 42.59 2.30
C GLU A 602 -3.99 42.41 0.76
N ARG A 603 -2.88 41.85 0.27
CA ARG A 603 -2.75 41.52 -1.18
C ARG A 603 -3.75 40.49 -1.65
N ILE A 604 -4.05 39.48 -0.80
CA ILE A 604 -5.06 38.47 -1.10
C ILE A 604 -6.45 39.11 -1.17
N VAL A 605 -6.81 39.96 -0.19
CA VAL A 605 -8.09 40.69 -0.17
C VAL A 605 -8.21 41.62 -1.38
N SER A 606 -7.16 42.37 -1.68
CA SER A 606 -7.13 43.24 -2.86
C SER A 606 -7.30 42.46 -4.19
N SER A 607 -6.70 41.26 -4.27
CA SER A 607 -6.90 40.37 -5.41
C SER A 607 -8.36 39.90 -5.55
N LEU A 608 -9.03 39.62 -4.47
CA LEU A 608 -10.46 39.27 -4.48
C LEU A 608 -11.32 40.43 -4.97
N GLY A 609 -11.01 41.67 -4.54
CA GLY A 609 -11.69 42.86 -4.99
C GLY A 609 -11.54 43.09 -6.51
N VAL A 610 -10.39 42.76 -7.10
CA VAL A 610 -10.18 42.79 -8.56
C VAL A 610 -11.11 41.81 -9.27
N ASP A 611 -11.36 40.64 -8.65
CA ASP A 611 -12.27 39.63 -9.18
C ASP A 611 -13.75 39.91 -8.83
N GLY A 612 -14.06 41.08 -8.24
CA GLY A 612 -15.41 41.48 -7.84
C GLY A 612 -15.98 40.72 -6.63
N LEU A 613 -15.11 40.17 -5.78
CA LEU A 613 -15.48 39.39 -4.59
C LEU A 613 -15.17 40.18 -3.32
N GLY A 614 -16.13 40.19 -2.35
CA GLY A 614 -15.94 40.66 -0.99
C GLY A 614 -15.33 39.59 -0.09
N ALA A 615 -14.52 39.99 0.89
CA ALA A 615 -13.99 39.09 1.91
C ALA A 615 -14.78 39.36 3.22
N GLU A 616 -15.50 38.34 3.71
CA GLU A 616 -16.38 38.48 4.87
C GLU A 616 -16.07 37.39 5.94
N PRO A 617 -16.33 37.69 7.22
CA PRO A 617 -16.30 36.66 8.27
C PRO A 617 -17.24 35.51 7.95
N LEU A 618 -16.88 34.30 8.38
CA LEU A 618 -17.67 33.09 8.10
C LEU A 618 -19.11 33.18 8.57
N ALA A 619 -19.36 33.80 9.74
CA ALA A 619 -20.69 33.98 10.28
C ALA A 619 -21.61 34.84 9.38
N TRP A 620 -21.06 35.82 8.71
CA TRP A 620 -21.80 36.66 7.77
C TRP A 620 -22.17 35.86 6.50
N LEU A 621 -21.24 35.12 6.00
CA LEU A 621 -21.46 34.27 4.81
C LEU A 621 -22.54 33.20 5.01
N ILE A 622 -22.66 32.67 6.24
CA ILE A 622 -23.71 31.70 6.60
C ILE A 622 -25.01 32.30 7.09
N GLY A 623 -25.16 33.63 7.05
CA GLY A 623 -26.40 34.32 7.43
C GLY A 623 -26.66 34.35 8.94
N SER A 624 -25.64 34.18 9.79
CA SER A 624 -25.73 34.32 11.24
C SER A 624 -25.05 35.62 11.66
N PRO A 625 -25.78 36.68 12.00
CA PRO A 625 -25.15 37.95 12.42
C PRO A 625 -24.32 37.72 13.68
N PRO A 626 -23.19 38.42 13.86
CA PRO A 626 -22.40 38.35 15.09
C PRO A 626 -23.25 38.78 16.29
N ILE A 627 -23.02 38.12 17.43
CA ILE A 627 -23.82 38.24 18.68
C ILE A 627 -23.86 39.67 19.27
N ASN A 628 -23.21 40.66 18.63
CA ASN A 628 -23.27 42.08 19.05
C ASN A 628 -23.11 43.03 17.86
N ALA A 629 -24.11 43.16 17.01
CA ALA A 629 -24.31 44.37 16.22
C ALA A 629 -25.34 45.25 16.93
N SER A 630 -24.92 45.92 18.00
CA SER A 630 -25.73 47.04 18.54
C SER A 630 -25.19 48.33 17.91
N SER A 631 -26.03 48.85 17.01
CA SER A 631 -26.15 50.27 16.62
C SER A 631 -24.89 51.03 16.18
N SER A 632 -24.58 50.99 14.89
CA SER A 632 -24.34 52.22 14.13
C SER A 632 -24.22 51.85 12.62
N GLY A 633 -25.14 52.35 11.82
CA GLY A 633 -25.09 52.30 10.36
C GLY A 633 -26.21 51.47 9.75
N GLU A 634 -27.38 52.09 9.57
CA GLU A 634 -28.41 51.60 8.65
C GLU A 634 -27.84 51.36 7.27
N ARG A 635 -27.69 50.10 6.93
CA ARG A 635 -27.76 49.70 5.51
C ARG A 635 -29.09 49.00 5.32
N THR A 636 -30.03 49.70 4.73
CA THR A 636 -31.28 49.15 4.23
C THR A 636 -30.99 48.07 3.22
N SER A 637 -31.12 46.82 3.63
CA SER A 637 -31.26 45.68 2.74
C SER A 637 -32.44 44.84 3.26
N SER A 638 -33.54 44.96 2.55
CA SER A 638 -34.70 44.08 2.66
C SER A 638 -34.27 42.70 2.20
N ALA A 639 -34.03 41.79 3.15
CA ALA A 639 -33.89 40.36 2.85
C ALA A 639 -34.73 39.59 3.85
N ALA A 640 -35.76 38.92 3.35
CA ALA A 640 -36.59 37.96 4.07
C ALA A 640 -35.74 36.78 4.59
N PRO A 641 -36.12 36.17 5.72
CA PRO A 641 -35.34 35.09 6.31
C PRO A 641 -35.36 33.85 5.40
N VAL A 642 -34.18 33.45 4.90
CA VAL A 642 -33.99 32.20 4.16
C VAL A 642 -34.04 31.04 5.15
N THR A 643 -35.13 30.33 5.18
CA THR A 643 -35.26 29.02 5.83
C THR A 643 -34.30 28.04 5.17
N SER A 644 -33.37 27.47 5.92
CA SER A 644 -32.46 26.43 5.51
C SER A 644 -33.24 25.16 5.07
N ARG A 645 -33.53 25.04 3.80
CA ARG A 645 -33.96 23.77 3.21
C ARG A 645 -32.71 22.90 2.95
N ALA A 646 -32.64 21.83 3.69
CA ALA A 646 -31.76 20.71 3.34
C ALA A 646 -32.16 20.19 1.94
N ILE A 647 -31.20 20.15 1.03
CA ILE A 647 -31.42 19.51 -0.27
C ILE A 647 -31.32 18.00 -0.04
N GLU A 648 -32.48 17.33 0.00
CA GLU A 648 -32.61 15.90 -0.22
C GLU A 648 -32.29 15.62 -1.68
N SER A 649 -31.42 14.65 -1.91
CA SER A 649 -31.16 14.09 -3.24
C SER A 649 -32.43 13.44 -3.78
N PRO A 650 -32.81 13.61 -5.06
CA PRO A 650 -33.98 12.96 -5.61
C PRO A 650 -33.71 11.47 -5.77
N SER A 651 -34.36 10.65 -4.95
CA SER A 651 -34.55 9.24 -5.22
C SER A 651 -35.58 9.09 -6.33
N GLY A 652 -35.10 8.96 -7.54
CA GLY A 652 -35.92 8.58 -8.68
C GLY A 652 -36.25 7.09 -8.63
N THR A 653 -37.43 6.74 -8.18
CA THR A 653 -38.07 5.46 -8.46
C THR A 653 -38.55 5.47 -9.92
N PRO A 654 -38.29 4.43 -10.71
CA PRO A 654 -38.92 4.30 -12.02
C PRO A 654 -40.38 3.81 -11.87
N PRO A 655 -41.30 4.25 -12.72
CA PRO A 655 -42.67 3.80 -12.66
C PRO A 655 -42.78 2.35 -13.09
N SER A 656 -43.51 1.59 -12.30
CA SER A 656 -44.06 0.28 -12.65
C SER A 656 -45.17 0.43 -13.70
N GLY A 657 -45.11 -0.41 -14.69
CA GLY A 657 -46.28 -0.71 -15.52
C GLY A 657 -45.95 -0.88 -17.00
N VAL A 658 -45.95 -2.09 -17.49
CA VAL A 658 -46.96 -2.71 -18.34
C VAL A 658 -46.46 -4.06 -18.79
N SER A 659 -47.26 -5.06 -18.48
CA SER A 659 -47.36 -6.41 -19.00
C SER A 659 -47.40 -6.42 -20.53
N GLU A 660 -46.71 -7.37 -21.19
CA GLU A 660 -47.35 -8.40 -22.03
C GLU A 660 -46.31 -9.23 -22.82
N LYS A 661 -46.47 -10.53 -22.62
CA LYS A 661 -46.37 -11.67 -23.55
C LYS A 661 -45.28 -11.66 -24.66
N ARG A 662 -44.31 -12.50 -24.59
CA ARG A 662 -44.19 -13.87 -25.15
C ARG A 662 -42.86 -14.48 -24.72
#